data_d7d3d74273b6f9f38c27d9c85f5c54e9
#
_entry.id   d7d3d74273b6f9f38c27d9c85f5c54e9
#
_cell.length_a   1.000
_cell.length_b   1.000
_cell.length_c   1.000
_cell.angle_alpha   90.00
_cell.angle_beta   90.00
_cell.angle_gamma   90.00
#
_symmetry.space_group_name_H-M   'P 1'
#
loop_
_entity.id
_entity.type
_entity.pdbx_description
1 polymer ?
#
loop_
_entity_poly.entity_id
_entity_poly.type
_entity_poly.pdbx_seq_one_letter_code
_entity_poly.pdbx_strand_id
1 'polypeptide(L)'
;MNGSDMAVQARPRLTVVIVTYFSGQVIEGCLRSLGAALAGAGPARVVVVDNASADDTVERVREAAPAAEVIQTGRNAGFAAGVNAGIAAAAGCDVLVLNPDIRLAPGSVLLLRQALAVPGTGIAAPRLTAETGELHLSLRRRPTVPRALGEALLGGRRAGRIPPLGELVVEPAAYRRPHTVDWVTGAAWLVSRACLDALGPLDERYFLYSEETEYMLRAGEAGFAVRYEPRAVAVHLGGEQSTSSRLWALSAANRVRMHRERYGRPRGRLMRLAVGLNELVRAVARGGEGGRRHRAALRGLVAMREWPPRPGEEADSPVREPAPSSPEQVSFAHGKVLPTQERTSPAQERALPGRTEAFPAREAGSPGYVCFSAQDWWYHNRAHSDFQLMRSIAAHRKVLVVNSIGMRMPTPGRSTQVLRRVGRKLRSVAMLVRRPLRELPGFYVMSPLPLPFYGSPLVRRVNALLVRAQVLAVSRALGLHRPVIMVTIPTAWDVVRPMRRQALVFNRSDRHSSFPESDRPTIEAMERGLLERSDHVVYVSTALMDEERRLTGDRAYFLDHGVDTDHFRRRPESEQPADIRAIPGPRVGFFGALDDYLVDFHLLERMARELPDVSLVLIGDATVPMERLTRHPNVHWLGFRPYESIPGYGSGFDVAIMPWLDNPWIKHSNPIKLKEYLALGLPVVSTDFQELVNYADRVRIAASGDLFLDAVRATLREGGLRPADDLRGSVLGASWSSRAAQLMALAEPSSGPRSSGPRSSGPRSSGPRSSGPR
;
A
#
# COMPACT_ATOMS: atom_id res chain seq x y z
N MET A 1 -62.60 -31.65 -48.89
CA MET A 1 -61.18 -31.94 -48.86
C MET A 1 -60.54 -30.94 -47.80
N ASN A 2 -60.40 -31.44 -46.57
CA ASN A 2 -59.91 -30.70 -45.48
C ASN A 2 -58.42 -31.07 -45.32
N GLY A 3 -57.56 -30.15 -45.69
CA GLY A 3 -56.14 -30.22 -45.38
C GLY A 3 -55.84 -29.42 -44.07
N SER A 4 -55.80 -30.12 -42.96
CA SER A 4 -55.31 -29.59 -41.72
C SER A 4 -53.78 -29.56 -41.79
N ASP A 5 -53.23 -28.43 -42.11
CA ASP A 5 -51.81 -28.09 -41.87
C ASP A 5 -51.53 -28.08 -40.35
N MET A 6 -51.17 -29.26 -39.84
CA MET A 6 -50.49 -29.35 -38.56
C MET A 6 -49.06 -28.84 -38.77
N ALA A 7 -48.83 -27.57 -38.47
CA ALA A 7 -47.48 -27.05 -38.34
C ALA A 7 -46.73 -27.94 -37.33
N VAL A 8 -45.82 -28.76 -37.80
CA VAL A 8 -44.88 -29.51 -36.97
C VAL A 8 -44.05 -28.45 -36.23
N GLN A 9 -44.43 -28.17 -34.99
CA GLN A 9 -43.59 -27.31 -34.11
C GLN A 9 -42.21 -27.96 -34.01
N ALA A 10 -41.23 -27.29 -34.62
CA ALA A 10 -39.85 -27.76 -34.56
C ALA A 10 -39.46 -27.90 -33.08
N ARG A 11 -39.05 -29.11 -32.68
CA ARG A 11 -38.59 -29.36 -31.29
C ARG A 11 -37.52 -28.36 -30.90
N PRO A 12 -37.61 -27.76 -29.70
CA PRO A 12 -36.61 -26.82 -29.25
C PRO A 12 -35.22 -27.47 -29.20
N ARG A 13 -34.22 -26.81 -29.76
CA ARG A 13 -32.82 -27.26 -29.76
C ARG A 13 -32.02 -26.63 -28.66
N LEU A 14 -32.64 -25.76 -27.86
CA LEU A 14 -32.02 -25.00 -26.78
C LEU A 14 -32.96 -24.97 -25.57
N THR A 15 -32.41 -25.23 -24.39
CA THR A 15 -33.07 -24.97 -23.10
C THR A 15 -32.29 -23.95 -22.32
N VAL A 16 -32.96 -22.89 -21.85
CA VAL A 16 -32.42 -21.92 -20.91
C VAL A 16 -32.77 -22.41 -19.51
N VAL A 17 -31.76 -22.64 -18.67
CA VAL A 17 -31.92 -23.08 -17.27
C VAL A 17 -31.51 -21.94 -16.36
N ILE A 18 -32.41 -21.47 -15.49
CA ILE A 18 -32.18 -20.41 -14.50
C ILE A 18 -32.41 -21.02 -13.13
N VAL A 19 -31.40 -20.98 -12.27
CA VAL A 19 -31.53 -21.48 -10.90
C VAL A 19 -31.79 -20.30 -9.97
N THR A 20 -32.86 -20.36 -9.17
CA THR A 20 -33.30 -19.30 -8.27
C THR A 20 -33.24 -19.73 -6.80
N TYR A 21 -32.90 -18.79 -5.93
CA TYR A 21 -33.03 -18.87 -4.48
C TYR A 21 -33.11 -17.47 -3.89
N PHE A 22 -34.26 -17.05 -3.37
CA PHE A 22 -34.56 -15.67 -2.94
C PHE A 22 -34.20 -14.63 -4.01
N SER A 23 -34.71 -14.82 -5.23
CA SER A 23 -34.33 -14.03 -6.41
C SER A 23 -35.43 -13.06 -6.88
N GLY A 24 -36.47 -12.84 -6.09
CA GLY A 24 -37.63 -12.02 -6.48
C GLY A 24 -37.27 -10.65 -7.02
N GLN A 25 -36.25 -9.98 -6.44
CA GLN A 25 -35.85 -8.63 -6.85
C GLN A 25 -35.14 -8.59 -8.24
N VAL A 26 -34.59 -9.69 -8.74
CA VAL A 26 -33.73 -9.70 -9.93
C VAL A 26 -34.24 -10.56 -11.07
N ILE A 27 -35.04 -11.59 -10.81
CA ILE A 27 -35.46 -12.61 -11.78
C ILE A 27 -36.26 -12.04 -12.95
N GLU A 28 -37.16 -11.10 -12.69
CA GLU A 28 -38.03 -10.49 -13.71
C GLU A 28 -37.23 -9.87 -14.87
N GLY A 29 -36.20 -9.09 -14.54
CA GLY A 29 -35.35 -8.49 -15.55
C GLY A 29 -34.49 -9.52 -16.30
N CYS A 30 -34.08 -10.66 -15.68
CA CYS A 30 -33.46 -11.75 -16.36
C CYS A 30 -34.38 -12.29 -17.45
N LEU A 31 -35.61 -12.65 -17.08
CA LEU A 31 -36.62 -13.20 -17.96
C LEU A 31 -37.00 -12.26 -19.11
N ARG A 32 -37.21 -10.97 -18.83
CA ARG A 32 -37.48 -9.93 -19.84
C ARG A 32 -36.34 -9.78 -20.85
N SER A 33 -35.10 -9.98 -20.45
CA SER A 33 -33.94 -9.88 -21.36
C SER A 33 -33.89 -11.02 -22.38
N LEU A 34 -34.52 -12.19 -22.10
CA LEU A 34 -34.43 -13.38 -22.92
C LEU A 34 -35.06 -13.20 -24.31
N GLY A 35 -36.18 -12.49 -24.44
CA GLY A 35 -36.87 -12.30 -25.72
C GLY A 35 -35.94 -11.74 -26.80
N ALA A 36 -35.27 -10.62 -26.51
CA ALA A 36 -34.32 -9.98 -27.42
C ALA A 36 -33.02 -10.78 -27.57
N ALA A 37 -32.55 -11.43 -26.48
CA ALA A 37 -31.32 -12.23 -26.51
C ALA A 37 -31.42 -13.48 -27.38
N LEU A 38 -32.59 -14.10 -27.43
CA LEU A 38 -32.90 -15.29 -28.22
C LEU A 38 -33.19 -15.01 -29.70
N ALA A 39 -33.30 -13.74 -30.11
CA ALA A 39 -33.54 -13.34 -31.48
C ALA A 39 -32.55 -14.03 -32.44
N GLY A 40 -33.09 -14.78 -33.43
CA GLY A 40 -32.31 -15.54 -34.42
C GLY A 40 -31.66 -16.82 -33.90
N ALA A 41 -31.77 -17.14 -32.61
CA ALA A 41 -31.18 -18.35 -32.04
C ALA A 41 -32.03 -19.64 -32.25
N GLY A 42 -33.24 -19.49 -32.77
CA GLY A 42 -34.21 -20.57 -32.94
C GLY A 42 -35.08 -20.80 -31.69
N PRO A 43 -36.00 -21.77 -31.76
CA PRO A 43 -36.93 -22.03 -30.66
C PRO A 43 -36.16 -22.49 -29.39
N ALA A 44 -36.49 -21.89 -28.29
CA ALA A 44 -35.88 -22.18 -26.98
C ALA A 44 -36.97 -22.43 -25.93
N ARG A 45 -36.71 -23.34 -25.03
CA ARG A 45 -37.50 -23.60 -23.82
C ARG A 45 -36.84 -22.91 -22.63
N VAL A 46 -37.63 -22.31 -21.74
CA VAL A 46 -37.13 -21.74 -20.50
C VAL A 46 -37.57 -22.59 -19.32
N VAL A 47 -36.61 -22.99 -18.50
CA VAL A 47 -36.82 -23.77 -17.28
C VAL A 47 -36.23 -22.99 -16.12
N VAL A 48 -37.06 -22.65 -15.16
CA VAL A 48 -36.62 -22.01 -13.91
C VAL A 48 -36.65 -23.05 -12.80
N VAL A 49 -35.52 -23.31 -12.18
CA VAL A 49 -35.41 -24.24 -11.05
C VAL A 49 -35.30 -23.45 -9.77
N ASP A 50 -36.35 -23.51 -8.97
CA ASP A 50 -36.41 -22.80 -7.70
C ASP A 50 -35.98 -23.71 -6.53
N ASN A 51 -34.93 -23.27 -5.84
CA ASN A 51 -34.37 -23.98 -4.69
C ASN A 51 -35.10 -23.67 -3.36
N ALA A 52 -36.44 -23.74 -3.39
CA ALA A 52 -37.32 -23.48 -2.25
C ALA A 52 -37.20 -22.04 -1.73
N SER A 53 -37.35 -21.08 -2.62
CA SER A 53 -37.50 -19.65 -2.23
C SER A 53 -38.75 -19.46 -1.37
N ALA A 54 -38.63 -18.69 -0.30
CA ALA A 54 -39.77 -18.34 0.57
C ALA A 54 -40.29 -16.90 0.32
N ASP A 55 -39.69 -16.21 -0.64
CA ASP A 55 -40.13 -14.91 -1.14
C ASP A 55 -41.04 -15.06 -2.38
N ASP A 56 -41.40 -13.95 -3.01
CA ASP A 56 -42.24 -13.88 -4.21
C ASP A 56 -41.54 -14.29 -5.53
N THR A 57 -40.41 -14.99 -5.45
CA THR A 57 -39.61 -15.39 -6.63
C THR A 57 -40.45 -16.18 -7.65
N VAL A 58 -41.18 -17.19 -7.19
CA VAL A 58 -41.95 -18.10 -8.07
C VAL A 58 -43.13 -17.40 -8.72
N GLU A 59 -43.82 -16.54 -7.98
CA GLU A 59 -44.93 -15.69 -8.44
C GLU A 59 -44.45 -14.77 -9.56
N ARG A 60 -43.33 -14.09 -9.36
CA ARG A 60 -42.72 -13.18 -10.35
C ARG A 60 -42.26 -13.91 -11.61
N VAL A 61 -41.78 -15.14 -11.48
CA VAL A 61 -41.45 -15.97 -12.65
C VAL A 61 -42.69 -16.23 -13.48
N ARG A 62 -43.80 -16.64 -12.85
CA ARG A 62 -45.08 -16.97 -13.55
C ARG A 62 -45.69 -15.72 -14.22
N GLU A 63 -45.56 -14.57 -13.60
CA GLU A 63 -46.02 -13.29 -14.17
C GLU A 63 -45.15 -12.83 -15.34
N ALA A 64 -43.82 -12.85 -15.19
CA ALA A 64 -42.88 -12.34 -16.19
C ALA A 64 -42.68 -13.29 -17.39
N ALA A 65 -42.86 -14.60 -17.21
CA ALA A 65 -42.69 -15.62 -18.23
C ALA A 65 -43.70 -16.78 -18.06
N PRO A 66 -44.98 -16.59 -18.37
CA PRO A 66 -46.02 -17.63 -18.17
C PRO A 66 -45.74 -18.93 -18.90
N ALA A 67 -44.97 -18.90 -20.01
CA ALA A 67 -44.56 -20.06 -20.77
C ALA A 67 -43.33 -20.80 -20.20
N ALA A 68 -42.67 -20.26 -19.15
CA ALA A 68 -41.55 -20.92 -18.51
C ALA A 68 -42.03 -22.09 -17.63
N GLU A 69 -41.31 -23.20 -17.73
CA GLU A 69 -41.50 -24.32 -16.82
C GLU A 69 -40.82 -23.98 -15.47
N VAL A 70 -41.55 -24.13 -14.36
CA VAL A 70 -41.01 -23.94 -13.02
C VAL A 70 -40.86 -25.29 -12.32
N ILE A 71 -39.65 -25.65 -11.95
CA ILE A 71 -39.32 -26.83 -11.13
C ILE A 71 -39.02 -26.38 -9.73
N GLN A 72 -39.81 -26.78 -8.78
CA GLN A 72 -39.54 -26.51 -7.36
C GLN A 72 -38.87 -27.71 -6.71
N THR A 73 -37.66 -27.56 -6.18
CA THR A 73 -36.86 -28.64 -5.60
C THR A 73 -37.32 -29.05 -4.20
N GLY A 74 -38.22 -28.26 -3.58
CA GLY A 74 -38.74 -28.48 -2.23
C GLY A 74 -37.74 -28.25 -1.08
N ARG A 75 -36.48 -28.07 -1.42
CA ARG A 75 -35.41 -27.73 -0.48
C ARG A 75 -34.28 -26.99 -1.21
N ASN A 76 -33.46 -26.21 -0.51
CA ASN A 76 -32.25 -25.68 -1.08
C ASN A 76 -31.20 -26.78 -1.25
N ALA A 77 -31.16 -27.38 -2.47
CA ALA A 77 -30.21 -28.44 -2.82
C ALA A 77 -28.84 -27.89 -3.34
N GLY A 78 -28.71 -26.59 -3.47
CA GLY A 78 -27.53 -25.93 -4.03
C GLY A 78 -27.60 -25.68 -5.52
N PHE A 79 -26.66 -24.90 -6.06
CA PHE A 79 -26.65 -24.49 -7.46
C PHE A 79 -26.42 -25.68 -8.41
N ALA A 80 -25.48 -26.57 -8.11
CA ALA A 80 -25.21 -27.76 -8.93
C ALA A 80 -26.41 -28.64 -9.09
N ALA A 81 -27.17 -28.95 -8.03
CA ALA A 81 -28.37 -29.74 -8.07
C ALA A 81 -29.49 -29.03 -8.84
N GLY A 82 -29.65 -27.73 -8.70
CA GLY A 82 -30.59 -26.93 -9.48
C GLY A 82 -30.27 -26.97 -10.97
N VAL A 83 -29.01 -26.81 -11.36
CA VAL A 83 -28.58 -26.94 -12.76
C VAL A 83 -28.86 -28.36 -13.30
N ASN A 84 -28.57 -29.41 -12.52
CA ASN A 84 -28.81 -30.80 -12.92
C ASN A 84 -30.31 -31.10 -13.14
N ALA A 85 -31.17 -30.56 -12.27
CA ALA A 85 -32.62 -30.68 -12.45
C ALA A 85 -33.07 -29.99 -13.75
N GLY A 86 -32.56 -28.82 -14.07
CA GLY A 86 -32.81 -28.14 -15.33
C GLY A 86 -32.27 -28.90 -16.56
N ILE A 87 -31.07 -29.49 -16.47
CA ILE A 87 -30.46 -30.33 -17.53
C ILE A 87 -31.31 -31.57 -17.77
N ALA A 88 -31.82 -32.22 -16.72
CA ALA A 88 -32.68 -33.38 -16.82
C ALA A 88 -34.01 -33.05 -17.58
N ALA A 89 -34.54 -31.86 -17.35
CA ALA A 89 -35.72 -31.38 -18.09
C ALA A 89 -35.40 -30.96 -19.53
N ALA A 90 -34.13 -30.73 -19.88
CA ALA A 90 -33.71 -30.19 -21.18
C ALA A 90 -33.77 -31.18 -22.36
N ALA A 91 -34.13 -32.44 -22.14
CA ALA A 91 -34.52 -33.46 -23.16
C ALA A 91 -33.73 -33.41 -24.50
N GLY A 92 -32.42 -33.59 -24.47
CA GLY A 92 -31.58 -33.68 -25.67
C GLY A 92 -31.18 -32.35 -26.33
N CYS A 93 -31.43 -31.22 -25.67
CA CYS A 93 -31.05 -29.88 -26.14
C CYS A 93 -29.68 -29.44 -25.62
N ASP A 94 -29.07 -28.46 -26.31
CA ASP A 94 -28.03 -27.62 -25.70
C ASP A 94 -28.62 -26.85 -24.50
N VAL A 95 -27.82 -26.56 -23.49
CA VAL A 95 -28.32 -25.92 -22.28
C VAL A 95 -27.58 -24.61 -22.02
N LEU A 96 -28.30 -23.49 -21.94
CA LEU A 96 -27.81 -22.21 -21.49
C LEU A 96 -28.12 -22.05 -19.98
N VAL A 97 -27.08 -22.10 -19.15
CA VAL A 97 -27.20 -21.90 -17.71
C VAL A 97 -27.02 -20.42 -17.38
N LEU A 98 -27.93 -19.84 -16.60
CA LEU A 98 -27.92 -18.43 -16.20
C LEU A 98 -28.16 -18.29 -14.69
N ASN A 99 -27.47 -17.35 -14.09
CA ASN A 99 -27.86 -16.81 -12.80
C ASN A 99 -29.09 -15.90 -12.95
N PRO A 100 -29.95 -15.75 -11.94
CA PRO A 100 -31.16 -14.94 -11.99
C PRO A 100 -30.91 -13.43 -12.10
N ASP A 101 -29.70 -12.96 -11.80
CA ASP A 101 -29.25 -11.57 -11.85
C ASP A 101 -28.50 -11.20 -13.15
N ILE A 102 -28.63 -12.05 -14.18
CA ILE A 102 -28.07 -11.79 -15.52
C ILE A 102 -29.09 -11.05 -16.40
N ARG A 103 -28.59 -10.12 -17.20
CA ARG A 103 -29.31 -9.46 -18.30
C ARG A 103 -28.54 -9.71 -19.59
N LEU A 104 -29.08 -10.52 -20.49
CA LEU A 104 -28.47 -10.79 -21.79
C LEU A 104 -28.72 -9.65 -22.76
N ALA A 105 -27.71 -9.22 -23.49
CA ALA A 105 -27.88 -8.25 -24.57
C ALA A 105 -28.58 -8.91 -25.79
N PRO A 106 -29.27 -8.14 -26.64
CA PRO A 106 -29.93 -8.61 -27.83
C PRO A 106 -28.99 -9.46 -28.72
N GLY A 107 -29.48 -10.63 -29.22
CA GLY A 107 -28.73 -11.53 -30.09
C GLY A 107 -27.56 -12.30 -29.44
N SER A 108 -27.30 -12.11 -28.14
CA SER A 108 -26.17 -12.76 -27.45
C SER A 108 -26.24 -14.28 -27.50
N VAL A 109 -27.43 -14.88 -27.45
CA VAL A 109 -27.60 -16.34 -27.51
C VAL A 109 -27.23 -16.91 -28.87
N LEU A 110 -27.57 -16.20 -29.96
CA LEU A 110 -27.15 -16.59 -31.32
C LEU A 110 -25.62 -16.62 -31.42
N LEU A 111 -24.93 -15.61 -30.89
CA LEU A 111 -23.47 -15.52 -30.88
C LEU A 111 -22.83 -16.64 -30.05
N LEU A 112 -23.42 -16.99 -28.91
CA LEU A 112 -22.99 -18.17 -28.11
C LEU A 112 -23.18 -19.48 -28.87
N ARG A 113 -24.27 -19.66 -29.59
CA ARG A 113 -24.52 -20.85 -30.45
C ARG A 113 -23.50 -20.93 -31.59
N GLN A 114 -23.20 -19.80 -32.23
CA GLN A 114 -22.13 -19.74 -33.24
C GLN A 114 -20.77 -20.12 -32.66
N ALA A 115 -20.44 -19.64 -31.45
CA ALA A 115 -19.23 -20.03 -30.75
C ALA A 115 -19.20 -21.53 -30.41
N LEU A 116 -20.34 -22.10 -30.01
CA LEU A 116 -20.47 -23.51 -29.68
C LEU A 116 -20.34 -24.41 -30.93
N ALA A 117 -20.75 -23.91 -32.11
CA ALA A 117 -20.63 -24.63 -33.40
C ALA A 117 -19.16 -24.74 -33.91
N VAL A 118 -18.20 -24.02 -33.32
CA VAL A 118 -16.78 -24.18 -33.65
C VAL A 118 -16.32 -25.58 -33.23
N PRO A 119 -15.69 -26.38 -34.13
CA PRO A 119 -15.28 -27.74 -33.83
C PRO A 119 -14.47 -27.85 -32.54
N GLY A 120 -14.79 -28.86 -31.73
CA GLY A 120 -14.13 -29.10 -30.43
C GLY A 120 -14.64 -28.23 -29.27
N THR A 121 -15.56 -27.30 -29.52
CA THR A 121 -16.13 -26.45 -28.44
C THR A 121 -17.26 -27.22 -27.74
N GLY A 122 -17.16 -27.42 -26.45
CA GLY A 122 -18.22 -27.98 -25.61
C GLY A 122 -19.01 -26.95 -24.82
N ILE A 123 -18.35 -25.82 -24.49
CA ILE A 123 -18.92 -24.74 -23.66
C ILE A 123 -18.59 -23.38 -24.29
N ALA A 124 -19.57 -22.47 -24.34
CA ALA A 124 -19.41 -21.11 -24.81
C ALA A 124 -19.85 -20.11 -23.71
N ALA A 125 -19.09 -19.05 -23.49
CA ALA A 125 -19.35 -18.06 -22.44
C ALA A 125 -19.30 -16.64 -22.98
N PRO A 126 -20.19 -15.72 -22.49
CA PRO A 126 -20.26 -14.35 -22.93
C PRO A 126 -19.25 -13.46 -22.18
N ARG A 127 -19.11 -12.24 -22.69
CA ARG A 127 -18.49 -11.13 -21.96
C ARG A 127 -19.44 -10.65 -20.86
N LEU A 128 -18.95 -10.66 -19.61
CA LEU A 128 -19.70 -10.12 -18.49
C LEU A 128 -19.31 -8.64 -18.26
N THR A 129 -20.31 -7.81 -18.02
CA THR A 129 -20.13 -6.41 -17.62
C THR A 129 -20.98 -6.10 -16.39
N ALA A 130 -20.61 -5.08 -15.64
CA ALA A 130 -21.47 -4.47 -14.64
C ALA A 130 -22.55 -3.63 -15.35
N GLU A 131 -23.57 -3.19 -14.60
CA GLU A 131 -24.60 -2.26 -15.08
C GLU A 131 -24.01 -0.94 -15.59
N THR A 132 -22.90 -0.50 -15.00
CA THR A 132 -22.11 0.66 -15.44
C THR A 132 -21.34 0.47 -16.74
N GLY A 133 -21.40 -0.73 -17.35
CA GLY A 133 -20.60 -1.10 -18.52
C GLY A 133 -19.15 -1.51 -18.20
N GLU A 134 -18.72 -1.46 -16.92
CA GLU A 134 -17.38 -1.90 -16.52
C GLU A 134 -17.24 -3.42 -16.74
N LEU A 135 -16.07 -3.84 -17.27
CA LEU A 135 -15.78 -5.24 -17.55
C LEU A 135 -15.64 -6.07 -16.25
N HIS A 136 -16.45 -7.11 -16.12
CA HIS A 136 -16.22 -8.15 -15.13
C HIS A 136 -15.15 -9.12 -15.62
N LEU A 137 -14.09 -9.27 -14.82
CA LEU A 137 -12.99 -10.19 -15.12
C LEU A 137 -13.47 -11.64 -14.85
N SER A 138 -14.11 -12.27 -15.82
CA SER A 138 -14.72 -13.60 -15.71
C SER A 138 -13.81 -14.75 -16.13
N LEU A 139 -12.74 -14.48 -16.89
CA LEU A 139 -11.85 -15.51 -17.43
C LEU A 139 -10.85 -15.97 -16.38
N ARG A 140 -10.61 -17.29 -16.32
CA ARG A 140 -9.76 -17.92 -15.32
C ARG A 140 -8.80 -18.92 -15.96
N ARG A 141 -7.62 -19.04 -15.35
CA ARG A 141 -6.65 -20.10 -15.63
C ARG A 141 -6.85 -21.26 -14.65
N ARG A 142 -6.46 -22.47 -15.03
CA ARG A 142 -6.54 -23.68 -14.18
C ARG A 142 -5.97 -23.42 -12.77
N PRO A 143 -6.69 -23.75 -11.69
CA PRO A 143 -6.21 -23.58 -10.32
C PRO A 143 -4.98 -24.44 -10.06
N THR A 144 -3.89 -23.82 -9.58
CA THR A 144 -2.64 -24.50 -9.17
C THR A 144 -2.12 -23.96 -7.85
N VAL A 145 -1.30 -24.75 -7.14
CA VAL A 145 -0.68 -24.31 -5.89
C VAL A 145 0.17 -23.03 -6.06
N PRO A 146 1.03 -22.90 -7.09
CA PRO A 146 1.77 -21.66 -7.34
C PRO A 146 0.84 -20.46 -7.57
N ARG A 147 -0.28 -20.61 -8.30
CA ARG A 147 -1.27 -19.53 -8.49
C ARG A 147 -1.93 -19.14 -7.18
N ALA A 148 -2.35 -20.10 -6.37
CA ALA A 148 -2.94 -19.83 -5.06
C ALA A 148 -1.96 -19.11 -4.11
N LEU A 149 -0.66 -19.49 -4.11
CA LEU A 149 0.39 -18.79 -3.37
C LEU A 149 0.65 -17.38 -3.92
N GLY A 150 0.71 -17.22 -5.24
CA GLY A 150 0.87 -15.91 -5.88
C GLY A 150 -0.30 -14.98 -5.53
N GLU A 151 -1.53 -15.46 -5.52
CA GLU A 151 -2.71 -14.70 -5.09
C GLU A 151 -2.67 -14.36 -3.60
N ALA A 152 -2.15 -15.26 -2.76
CA ALA A 152 -1.98 -15.00 -1.33
C ALA A 152 -0.98 -13.85 -1.07
N LEU A 153 0.13 -13.83 -1.81
CA LEU A 153 1.24 -12.90 -1.61
C LEU A 153 1.05 -11.56 -2.32
N LEU A 154 0.51 -11.58 -3.56
CA LEU A 154 0.40 -10.42 -4.44
C LEU A 154 -1.02 -9.86 -4.54
N GLY A 155 -2.04 -10.64 -4.14
CA GLY A 155 -3.44 -10.38 -4.39
C GLY A 155 -3.87 -10.75 -5.82
N GLY A 156 -5.14 -11.15 -6.03
CA GLY A 156 -5.61 -11.77 -7.27
C GLY A 156 -5.35 -10.95 -8.54
N ARG A 157 -5.62 -9.63 -8.54
CA ARG A 157 -5.39 -8.78 -9.73
C ARG A 157 -3.91 -8.62 -10.10
N ARG A 158 -2.99 -8.56 -9.12
CA ARG A 158 -1.55 -8.45 -9.40
C ARG A 158 -0.94 -9.78 -9.81
N ALA A 159 -1.30 -10.84 -9.10
CA ALA A 159 -0.91 -12.20 -9.47
C ALA A 159 -1.39 -12.54 -10.88
N GLY A 160 -2.61 -12.13 -11.26
CA GLY A 160 -3.20 -12.33 -12.56
C GLY A 160 -2.38 -11.79 -13.75
N ARG A 161 -1.56 -10.75 -13.53
CA ARG A 161 -0.61 -10.23 -14.54
C ARG A 161 0.59 -11.14 -14.80
N ILE A 162 0.79 -12.13 -13.94
CA ILE A 162 1.89 -13.09 -14.04
C ILE A 162 1.26 -14.48 -14.18
N PRO A 163 1.07 -15.01 -15.42
CA PRO A 163 0.29 -16.22 -15.67
C PRO A 163 0.60 -17.44 -14.80
N PRO A 164 1.88 -17.74 -14.43
CA PRO A 164 2.18 -18.81 -13.50
C PRO A 164 1.74 -18.58 -12.04
N LEU A 165 1.49 -17.33 -11.64
CA LEU A 165 1.21 -16.94 -10.26
C LEU A 165 -0.23 -16.47 -10.01
N GLY A 166 -1.04 -16.28 -11.06
CA GLY A 166 -2.43 -15.83 -10.94
C GLY A 166 -3.40 -16.62 -11.76
N GLU A 167 -4.53 -16.96 -11.14
CA GLU A 167 -5.66 -17.65 -11.78
C GLU A 167 -6.52 -16.69 -12.61
N LEU A 168 -6.71 -15.46 -12.11
CA LEU A 168 -7.47 -14.43 -12.79
C LEU A 168 -6.76 -13.95 -14.06
N VAL A 169 -7.46 -13.93 -15.20
CA VAL A 169 -6.98 -13.29 -16.43
C VAL A 169 -7.33 -11.80 -16.35
N VAL A 170 -6.31 -10.94 -16.35
CA VAL A 170 -6.48 -9.48 -16.18
C VAL A 170 -6.08 -8.67 -17.41
N GLU A 171 -5.54 -9.32 -18.43
CA GLU A 171 -5.09 -8.70 -19.67
C GLU A 171 -6.29 -8.20 -20.49
N PRO A 172 -6.45 -6.89 -20.75
CA PRO A 172 -7.61 -6.36 -21.50
C PRO A 172 -7.72 -6.94 -22.91
N ALA A 173 -6.59 -7.31 -23.53
CA ALA A 173 -6.56 -7.91 -24.86
C ALA A 173 -7.27 -9.28 -24.91
N ALA A 174 -7.23 -10.06 -23.82
CA ALA A 174 -7.92 -11.35 -23.72
C ALA A 174 -9.44 -11.21 -23.77
N TYR A 175 -9.97 -10.05 -23.36
CA TYR A 175 -11.42 -9.78 -23.38
C TYR A 175 -11.93 -9.17 -24.69
N ARG A 176 -11.07 -8.99 -25.70
CA ARG A 176 -11.45 -8.37 -26.99
C ARG A 176 -11.66 -9.35 -28.13
N ARG A 177 -11.14 -10.57 -28.02
CA ARG A 177 -11.17 -11.58 -29.12
C ARG A 177 -11.72 -12.92 -28.64
N PRO A 178 -12.43 -13.66 -29.48
CA PRO A 178 -12.83 -15.04 -29.19
C PRO A 178 -11.59 -15.92 -29.03
N HIS A 179 -11.54 -16.73 -27.97
CA HIS A 179 -10.45 -17.69 -27.74
C HIS A 179 -10.88 -18.76 -26.72
N THR A 180 -10.08 -19.78 -26.57
CA THR A 180 -10.28 -20.84 -25.57
C THR A 180 -9.67 -20.44 -24.23
N VAL A 181 -10.33 -20.80 -23.13
CA VAL A 181 -9.92 -20.53 -21.76
C VAL A 181 -10.00 -21.81 -20.94
N ASP A 182 -9.31 -21.86 -19.79
CA ASP A 182 -9.39 -23.04 -18.92
C ASP A 182 -10.78 -23.16 -18.27
N TRP A 183 -11.34 -22.04 -17.79
CA TRP A 183 -12.68 -21.95 -17.25
C TRP A 183 -13.16 -20.50 -17.10
N VAL A 184 -14.46 -20.30 -16.90
CA VAL A 184 -15.08 -18.99 -16.65
C VAL A 184 -15.97 -19.05 -15.41
N THR A 185 -16.30 -17.88 -14.83
CA THR A 185 -17.27 -17.80 -13.72
C THR A 185 -18.66 -18.25 -14.17
N GLY A 186 -19.38 -18.98 -13.32
CA GLY A 186 -20.60 -19.71 -13.64
C GLY A 186 -21.86 -18.86 -13.87
N ALA A 187 -21.77 -17.53 -14.01
CA ALA A 187 -22.92 -16.64 -14.09
C ALA A 187 -23.75 -16.80 -15.38
N ALA A 188 -23.10 -17.09 -16.53
CA ALA A 188 -23.74 -17.33 -17.80
C ALA A 188 -22.85 -18.22 -18.71
N TRP A 189 -23.32 -19.37 -19.14
CA TRP A 189 -22.56 -20.26 -20.03
C TRP A 189 -23.50 -21.25 -20.77
N LEU A 190 -23.20 -21.47 -22.05
CA LEU A 190 -23.94 -22.40 -22.94
C LEU A 190 -23.11 -23.67 -23.08
N VAL A 191 -23.71 -24.82 -22.84
CA VAL A 191 -23.09 -26.14 -22.97
C VAL A 191 -23.78 -26.96 -24.04
N SER A 192 -23.02 -27.65 -24.92
CA SER A 192 -23.53 -28.50 -25.97
C SER A 192 -24.09 -29.80 -25.41
N ARG A 193 -25.10 -30.34 -26.07
CA ARG A 193 -25.66 -31.68 -25.74
C ARG A 193 -24.56 -32.74 -25.72
N ALA A 194 -23.69 -32.73 -26.71
CA ALA A 194 -22.60 -33.69 -26.81
C ALA A 194 -21.65 -33.62 -25.59
N CYS A 195 -21.37 -32.43 -25.10
CA CYS A 195 -20.57 -32.24 -23.89
C CYS A 195 -21.31 -32.75 -22.65
N LEU A 196 -22.61 -32.47 -22.53
CA LEU A 196 -23.44 -32.95 -21.41
C LEU A 196 -23.51 -34.48 -21.40
N ASP A 197 -23.70 -35.13 -22.58
CA ASP A 197 -23.76 -36.57 -22.68
C ASP A 197 -22.44 -37.26 -22.34
N ALA A 198 -21.32 -36.64 -22.73
CA ALA A 198 -20.00 -37.18 -22.46
C ALA A 198 -19.57 -37.03 -20.98
N LEU A 199 -19.97 -35.94 -20.32
CA LEU A 199 -19.52 -35.63 -18.96
C LEU A 199 -20.49 -36.07 -17.87
N GLY A 200 -21.79 -36.18 -18.19
CA GLY A 200 -22.84 -36.36 -17.20
C GLY A 200 -23.10 -35.11 -16.38
N PRO A 201 -23.77 -35.24 -15.22
CA PRO A 201 -24.18 -34.11 -14.38
C PRO A 201 -23.02 -33.40 -13.71
N LEU A 202 -23.28 -32.17 -13.20
CA LEU A 202 -22.42 -31.46 -12.28
C LEU A 202 -22.34 -32.23 -10.97
N ASP A 203 -21.21 -32.11 -10.27
CA ASP A 203 -21.01 -32.74 -8.96
C ASP A 203 -21.74 -31.94 -7.86
N GLU A 204 -22.89 -32.45 -7.42
CA GLU A 204 -23.73 -31.79 -6.39
C GLU A 204 -23.10 -31.68 -5.03
N ARG A 205 -22.00 -32.43 -4.78
CA ARG A 205 -21.24 -32.32 -3.52
C ARG A 205 -20.61 -30.95 -3.32
N TYR A 206 -20.47 -30.12 -4.37
CA TYR A 206 -19.98 -28.74 -4.22
C TYR A 206 -21.04 -27.77 -3.68
N PHE A 207 -22.31 -28.08 -3.82
CA PHE A 207 -23.45 -27.26 -3.42
C PHE A 207 -23.46 -25.88 -4.12
N LEU A 208 -22.42 -25.06 -3.91
CA LEU A 208 -22.23 -23.74 -4.51
C LEU A 208 -20.73 -23.42 -4.52
N TYR A 209 -20.23 -22.82 -5.60
CA TYR A 209 -18.82 -22.50 -5.90
C TYR A 209 -17.94 -23.73 -6.15
N SER A 210 -17.18 -23.67 -7.23
CA SER A 210 -16.29 -24.69 -7.78
C SER A 210 -16.97 -25.81 -8.58
N GLU A 211 -18.27 -25.93 -8.61
CA GLU A 211 -19.01 -26.88 -9.49
C GLU A 211 -18.77 -26.53 -10.95
N GLU A 212 -18.89 -25.25 -11.34
CA GLU A 212 -18.60 -24.79 -12.70
C GLU A 212 -17.13 -24.96 -13.07
N THR A 213 -16.25 -24.67 -12.11
CA THR A 213 -14.80 -24.84 -12.30
C THR A 213 -14.45 -26.31 -12.56
N GLU A 214 -14.98 -27.20 -11.71
CA GLU A 214 -14.79 -28.65 -11.85
C GLU A 214 -15.31 -29.14 -13.20
N TYR A 215 -16.54 -28.74 -13.55
CA TYR A 215 -17.18 -29.15 -14.78
C TYR A 215 -16.43 -28.73 -16.04
N MET A 216 -16.00 -27.46 -16.11
CA MET A 216 -15.24 -26.92 -17.23
C MET A 216 -13.84 -27.53 -17.35
N LEU A 217 -13.18 -27.82 -16.24
CA LEU A 217 -11.89 -28.52 -16.26
C LEU A 217 -12.05 -29.99 -16.72
N ARG A 218 -13.13 -30.66 -16.33
CA ARG A 218 -13.48 -32.00 -16.77
C ARG A 218 -13.82 -32.02 -18.27
N ALA A 219 -14.52 -30.98 -18.76
CA ALA A 219 -14.78 -30.79 -20.20
C ALA A 219 -13.47 -30.70 -20.99
N GLY A 220 -12.51 -29.86 -20.52
CA GLY A 220 -11.21 -29.76 -21.16
C GLY A 220 -10.42 -31.08 -21.20
N GLU A 221 -10.53 -31.91 -20.16
CA GLU A 221 -9.89 -33.22 -20.10
C GLU A 221 -10.56 -34.26 -21.01
N ALA A 222 -11.86 -34.09 -21.27
CA ALA A 222 -12.61 -34.90 -22.25
C ALA A 222 -12.48 -34.39 -23.70
N GLY A 223 -11.64 -33.38 -23.96
CA GLY A 223 -11.40 -32.83 -25.29
C GLY A 223 -12.37 -31.73 -25.73
N PHE A 224 -13.24 -31.24 -24.83
CA PHE A 224 -14.17 -30.14 -25.09
C PHE A 224 -13.56 -28.79 -24.64
N ALA A 225 -13.42 -27.87 -25.59
CA ALA A 225 -12.92 -26.51 -25.28
C ALA A 225 -14.00 -25.63 -24.62
N VAL A 226 -13.59 -24.80 -23.67
CA VAL A 226 -14.36 -23.66 -23.15
C VAL A 226 -14.00 -22.43 -23.98
N ARG A 227 -14.95 -21.93 -24.78
CA ARG A 227 -14.74 -20.80 -25.69
C ARG A 227 -15.39 -19.53 -25.17
N TYR A 228 -14.59 -18.47 -25.06
CA TYR A 228 -15.05 -17.13 -24.74
C TYR A 228 -15.45 -16.38 -26.02
N GLU A 229 -16.65 -15.80 -26.04
CA GLU A 229 -17.19 -14.99 -27.14
C GLU A 229 -17.52 -13.56 -26.68
N PRO A 230 -16.62 -12.58 -26.92
CA PRO A 230 -16.78 -11.22 -26.41
C PRO A 230 -17.90 -10.41 -27.06
N ARG A 231 -18.42 -10.83 -28.24
CA ARG A 231 -19.55 -10.17 -28.90
C ARG A 231 -20.88 -10.52 -28.22
N ALA A 232 -20.98 -11.70 -27.61
CA ALA A 232 -22.07 -12.04 -26.74
C ALA A 232 -21.88 -11.31 -25.41
N VAL A 233 -22.80 -10.44 -25.03
CA VAL A 233 -22.69 -9.61 -23.83
C VAL A 233 -23.78 -9.96 -22.82
N ALA A 234 -23.40 -10.07 -21.56
CA ALA A 234 -24.31 -10.24 -20.44
C ALA A 234 -23.95 -9.25 -19.32
N VAL A 235 -24.93 -8.51 -18.82
CA VAL A 235 -24.80 -7.66 -17.64
C VAL A 235 -25.07 -8.51 -16.41
N HIS A 236 -24.17 -8.51 -15.44
CA HIS A 236 -24.27 -9.21 -14.17
C HIS A 236 -24.45 -8.19 -13.04
N LEU A 237 -25.64 -8.16 -12.44
CA LEU A 237 -26.03 -7.17 -11.43
C LEU A 237 -25.42 -7.47 -10.07
N GLY A 238 -25.26 -8.75 -9.72
CA GLY A 238 -24.65 -9.20 -8.47
C GLY A 238 -23.14 -9.12 -8.51
N GLY A 239 -22.53 -8.75 -7.39
CA GLY A 239 -21.06 -8.75 -7.20
C GLY A 239 -20.67 -9.55 -5.97
N GLU A 240 -19.40 -9.96 -5.89
CA GLU A 240 -18.82 -10.69 -4.75
C GLU A 240 -18.96 -9.97 -3.39
N GLN A 241 -19.50 -8.76 -3.38
CA GLN A 241 -19.53 -7.87 -2.21
C GLN A 241 -20.53 -8.32 -1.13
N SER A 242 -21.57 -9.09 -1.50
CA SER A 242 -22.63 -9.55 -0.58
C SER A 242 -22.43 -10.98 -0.03
N THR A 243 -21.33 -11.65 -0.38
CA THR A 243 -21.10 -13.04 0.03
C THR A 243 -20.97 -13.19 1.54
N SER A 244 -21.85 -13.97 2.17
CA SER A 244 -21.83 -14.26 3.60
C SER A 244 -20.54 -14.94 4.05
N SER A 245 -20.19 -14.81 5.33
CA SER A 245 -18.98 -15.46 5.88
C SER A 245 -19.00 -16.99 5.74
N ARG A 246 -20.21 -17.61 5.74
CA ARG A 246 -20.40 -19.05 5.54
C ARG A 246 -20.13 -19.45 4.09
N LEU A 247 -20.68 -18.71 3.13
CA LEU A 247 -20.48 -18.97 1.70
C LEU A 247 -19.02 -18.73 1.29
N TRP A 248 -18.37 -17.74 1.88
CA TRP A 248 -16.93 -17.53 1.67
C TRP A 248 -16.08 -18.70 2.17
N ALA A 249 -16.41 -19.24 3.34
CA ALA A 249 -15.75 -20.42 3.87
C ALA A 249 -15.98 -21.66 2.99
N LEU A 250 -17.20 -21.83 2.46
CA LEU A 250 -17.54 -22.90 1.53
C LEU A 250 -16.69 -22.80 0.23
N SER A 251 -16.60 -21.63 -0.38
CA SER A 251 -15.76 -21.38 -1.57
C SER A 251 -14.30 -21.78 -1.33
N ALA A 252 -13.72 -21.38 -0.21
CA ALA A 252 -12.35 -21.74 0.15
C ALA A 252 -12.17 -23.26 0.35
N ALA A 253 -13.14 -23.91 1.01
CA ALA A 253 -13.13 -25.34 1.24
C ALA A 253 -13.30 -26.14 -0.07
N ASN A 254 -14.22 -25.74 -0.94
CA ASN A 254 -14.48 -26.39 -2.22
C ASN A 254 -13.27 -26.31 -3.16
N ARG A 255 -12.58 -25.18 -3.19
CA ARG A 255 -11.32 -25.03 -3.97
C ARG A 255 -10.25 -26.05 -3.51
N VAL A 256 -10.10 -26.26 -2.20
CA VAL A 256 -9.17 -27.27 -1.66
C VAL A 256 -9.65 -28.68 -1.96
N ARG A 257 -10.95 -28.95 -1.81
CA ARG A 257 -11.58 -30.24 -2.10
C ARG A 257 -11.36 -30.63 -3.54
N MET A 258 -11.75 -29.78 -4.51
CA MET A 258 -11.57 -29.98 -5.94
C MET A 258 -10.10 -30.33 -6.27
N HIS A 259 -9.17 -29.56 -5.73
CA HIS A 259 -7.75 -29.80 -5.98
C HIS A 259 -7.26 -31.13 -5.39
N ARG A 260 -7.76 -31.52 -4.20
CA ARG A 260 -7.43 -32.80 -3.55
C ARG A 260 -8.00 -34.00 -4.34
N GLU A 261 -9.25 -33.91 -4.80
CA GLU A 261 -9.91 -34.97 -5.57
C GLU A 261 -9.24 -35.18 -6.93
N ARG A 262 -8.83 -34.06 -7.57
CA ARG A 262 -8.22 -34.10 -8.89
C ARG A 262 -6.73 -34.48 -8.90
N TYR A 263 -5.95 -34.04 -7.91
CA TYR A 263 -4.50 -34.19 -7.90
C TYR A 263 -3.95 -34.98 -6.71
N GLY A 264 -4.82 -35.55 -5.90
CA GLY A 264 -4.47 -36.39 -4.75
C GLY A 264 -4.18 -35.63 -3.44
N ARG A 265 -4.10 -36.40 -2.36
CA ARG A 265 -3.95 -35.88 -0.98
C ARG A 265 -2.73 -34.98 -0.76
N PRO A 266 -1.51 -35.26 -1.27
CA PRO A 266 -0.35 -34.41 -1.01
C PRO A 266 -0.52 -33.01 -1.62
N ARG A 267 -0.96 -32.92 -2.89
CA ARG A 267 -1.21 -31.64 -3.56
C ARG A 267 -2.41 -30.90 -2.95
N GLY A 268 -3.43 -31.60 -2.49
CA GLY A 268 -4.54 -31.04 -1.73
C GLY A 268 -4.09 -30.40 -0.40
N ARG A 269 -3.12 -31.01 0.31
CA ARG A 269 -2.53 -30.38 1.51
C ARG A 269 -1.77 -29.08 1.19
N LEU A 270 -1.00 -29.06 0.11
CA LEU A 270 -0.30 -27.86 -0.35
C LEU A 270 -1.29 -26.76 -0.76
N MET A 271 -2.37 -27.12 -1.48
CA MET A 271 -3.44 -26.18 -1.83
C MET A 271 -4.12 -25.63 -0.57
N ARG A 272 -4.41 -26.48 0.42
CA ARG A 272 -4.97 -26.05 1.72
C ARG A 272 -4.06 -25.05 2.44
N LEU A 273 -2.75 -25.26 2.43
CA LEU A 273 -1.79 -24.32 2.99
C LEU A 273 -1.78 -23.00 2.21
N ALA A 274 -1.80 -23.04 0.88
CA ALA A 274 -1.81 -21.86 0.03
C ALA A 274 -3.09 -21.03 0.18
N VAL A 275 -4.27 -21.68 0.17
CA VAL A 275 -5.56 -21.03 0.39
C VAL A 275 -5.65 -20.52 1.84
N GLY A 276 -5.20 -21.32 2.82
CA GLY A 276 -5.12 -20.90 4.22
C GLY A 276 -4.25 -19.66 4.42
N LEU A 277 -3.10 -19.60 3.77
CA LEU A 277 -2.24 -18.41 3.77
C LEU A 277 -2.96 -17.20 3.15
N ASN A 278 -3.65 -17.38 2.03
CA ASN A 278 -4.44 -16.33 1.40
C ASN A 278 -5.52 -15.77 2.33
N GLU A 279 -6.26 -16.66 3.00
CA GLU A 279 -7.31 -16.26 3.93
C GLU A 279 -6.73 -15.63 5.20
N LEU A 280 -5.61 -16.14 5.72
CA LEU A 280 -4.90 -15.56 6.85
C LEU A 280 -4.43 -14.11 6.54
N VAL A 281 -3.76 -13.96 5.41
CA VAL A 281 -3.28 -12.65 4.95
C VAL A 281 -4.44 -11.65 4.84
N ARG A 282 -5.58 -12.06 4.28
CA ARG A 282 -6.76 -11.19 4.14
C ARG A 282 -7.53 -10.96 5.44
N ALA A 283 -7.64 -11.97 6.30
CA ALA A 283 -8.25 -11.84 7.63
C ALA A 283 -7.54 -10.78 8.47
N VAL A 284 -6.23 -10.75 8.33
CA VAL A 284 -5.37 -9.82 9.01
C VAL A 284 -5.38 -8.44 8.35
N ALA A 285 -5.29 -8.38 7.01
CA ALA A 285 -5.24 -7.12 6.26
C ALA A 285 -6.52 -6.28 6.38
N ARG A 286 -7.69 -6.92 6.49
CA ARG A 286 -8.98 -6.23 6.50
C ARG A 286 -9.54 -5.91 7.89
N GLY A 287 -9.02 -6.54 8.96
CA GLY A 287 -9.45 -6.28 10.33
C GLY A 287 -10.97 -6.38 10.56
N GLY A 288 -11.44 -6.09 11.78
CA GLY A 288 -12.86 -5.90 12.11
C GLY A 288 -13.88 -6.81 11.39
N GLU A 289 -14.93 -6.22 10.85
CA GLU A 289 -15.95 -6.90 10.04
C GLU A 289 -15.45 -7.41 8.71
N GLY A 290 -14.64 -6.61 7.99
CA GLY A 290 -14.06 -7.00 6.72
C GLY A 290 -13.19 -8.26 6.78
N GLY A 291 -12.58 -8.55 7.95
CA GLY A 291 -11.82 -9.78 8.19
C GLY A 291 -12.68 -10.97 8.65
N ARG A 292 -13.96 -10.78 9.01
CA ARG A 292 -14.82 -11.82 9.59
C ARG A 292 -14.99 -13.03 8.67
N ARG A 293 -15.28 -12.81 7.39
CA ARG A 293 -15.43 -13.87 6.39
C ARG A 293 -14.15 -14.69 6.17
N HIS A 294 -12.99 -14.04 6.17
CA HIS A 294 -11.70 -14.72 6.04
C HIS A 294 -11.34 -15.56 7.27
N ARG A 295 -11.68 -15.08 8.48
CA ARG A 295 -11.55 -15.88 9.72
C ARG A 295 -12.47 -17.09 9.73
N ALA A 296 -13.70 -16.97 9.19
CA ALA A 296 -14.62 -18.08 9.01
C ALA A 296 -14.04 -19.13 8.04
N ALA A 297 -13.49 -18.70 6.91
CA ALA A 297 -12.81 -19.58 5.96
C ALA A 297 -11.62 -20.32 6.59
N LEU A 298 -10.78 -19.63 7.38
CA LEU A 298 -9.68 -20.27 8.10
C LEU A 298 -10.18 -21.36 9.06
N ARG A 299 -11.23 -21.06 9.84
CA ARG A 299 -11.83 -22.05 10.74
C ARG A 299 -12.36 -23.27 9.96
N GLY A 300 -13.07 -23.02 8.85
CA GLY A 300 -13.57 -24.07 7.95
C GLY A 300 -12.43 -24.93 7.40
N LEU A 301 -11.36 -24.33 6.93
CA LEU A 301 -10.17 -25.03 6.43
C LEU A 301 -9.45 -25.86 7.51
N VAL A 302 -9.43 -25.41 8.76
CA VAL A 302 -8.86 -26.15 9.90
C VAL A 302 -9.76 -27.34 10.27
N ALA A 303 -11.08 -27.13 10.29
CA ALA A 303 -12.07 -28.12 10.63
C ALA A 303 -12.32 -29.20 9.55
N MET A 304 -11.64 -29.11 8.39
CA MET A 304 -11.83 -30.01 7.23
C MET A 304 -11.45 -31.49 7.49
N ARG A 305 -11.85 -32.10 8.60
CA ARG A 305 -11.89 -33.57 8.75
C ARG A 305 -13.17 -34.15 8.13
N GLU A 306 -14.28 -33.42 8.19
CA GLU A 306 -15.60 -33.84 7.73
C GLU A 306 -16.42 -32.63 7.23
N TRP A 307 -16.23 -32.20 5.99
CA TRP A 307 -17.06 -31.20 5.33
C TRP A 307 -17.34 -31.62 3.89
N PRO A 308 -18.56 -31.59 3.35
CA PRO A 308 -19.63 -30.61 3.61
C PRO A 308 -20.59 -31.05 4.73
N PRO A 309 -21.46 -30.13 5.27
CA PRO A 309 -22.60 -30.53 6.05
C PRO A 309 -23.43 -31.49 5.19
N ARG A 310 -23.97 -32.55 5.80
CA ARG A 310 -24.86 -33.49 5.14
C ARG A 310 -26.02 -32.71 4.52
N PRO A 311 -26.52 -33.10 3.30
CA PRO A 311 -27.72 -32.52 2.76
C PRO A 311 -28.84 -32.69 3.79
N GLY A 312 -29.41 -31.63 4.34
CA GLY A 312 -30.46 -31.66 5.35
C GLY A 312 -30.14 -31.02 6.70
N GLU A 313 -28.87 -30.66 7.02
CA GLU A 313 -28.58 -29.81 8.17
C GLU A 313 -28.77 -28.34 7.78
N GLU A 314 -29.91 -27.84 8.17
CA GLU A 314 -30.55 -26.61 7.76
C GLU A 314 -29.72 -25.34 7.96
N ALA A 315 -29.78 -24.53 6.94
CA ALA A 315 -29.61 -23.09 7.01
C ALA A 315 -30.91 -22.45 7.55
N ASP A 316 -31.35 -22.80 8.76
CA ASP A 316 -32.42 -22.06 9.40
C ASP A 316 -31.87 -20.96 10.28
N SER A 317 -31.92 -19.75 9.74
CA SER A 317 -32.39 -18.51 10.37
C SER A 317 -32.22 -17.36 9.39
N PRO A 318 -33.25 -16.61 9.07
CA PRO A 318 -33.13 -15.36 8.33
C PRO A 318 -32.48 -14.34 9.26
N VAL A 319 -31.20 -14.06 9.07
CA VAL A 319 -30.60 -12.88 9.67
C VAL A 319 -31.20 -11.67 8.99
N ARG A 320 -32.14 -11.01 9.67
CA ARG A 320 -32.55 -9.64 9.34
C ARG A 320 -31.30 -8.77 9.35
N GLU A 321 -30.89 -8.31 8.20
CA GLU A 321 -29.93 -7.22 8.09
C GLU A 321 -30.58 -5.93 8.58
N PRO A 322 -29.92 -5.13 9.44
CA PRO A 322 -30.40 -3.79 9.73
C PRO A 322 -30.26 -2.91 8.48
N ALA A 323 -31.31 -2.16 8.18
CA ALA A 323 -31.36 -1.17 7.11
C ALA A 323 -30.19 -0.17 7.22
N PRO A 324 -29.68 0.36 6.09
CA PRO A 324 -28.61 1.33 6.11
C PRO A 324 -29.06 2.63 6.77
N SER A 325 -28.41 3.02 7.84
CA SER A 325 -28.59 4.31 8.49
C SER A 325 -28.03 5.43 7.59
N SER A 326 -28.83 6.45 7.40
CA SER A 326 -28.54 7.70 6.68
C SER A 326 -27.31 8.42 7.25
N PRO A 327 -26.56 9.17 6.44
CA PRO A 327 -25.37 9.88 6.91
C PRO A 327 -25.74 11.07 7.79
N GLU A 328 -25.30 11.08 9.03
CA GLU A 328 -25.35 12.25 9.90
C GLU A 328 -24.40 13.34 9.40
N GLN A 329 -24.97 14.51 9.21
CA GLN A 329 -24.24 15.75 8.92
C GLN A 329 -23.46 16.19 10.17
N VAL A 330 -22.13 16.19 10.08
CA VAL A 330 -21.28 16.79 11.11
C VAL A 330 -21.12 18.27 10.82
N SER A 331 -21.73 19.07 11.68
CA SER A 331 -21.62 20.53 11.72
C SER A 331 -20.27 20.95 12.31
N PHE A 332 -19.53 21.80 11.60
CA PHE A 332 -18.31 22.44 12.08
C PHE A 332 -18.65 23.62 13.00
N ALA A 333 -18.31 23.51 14.28
CA ALA A 333 -18.35 24.63 15.22
C ALA A 333 -17.04 25.43 15.18
N HIS A 334 -17.14 26.73 14.98
CA HIS A 334 -16.05 27.70 15.01
C HIS A 334 -15.46 27.82 16.43
N GLY A 335 -14.21 27.47 16.59
CA GLY A 335 -13.44 27.69 17.82
C GLY A 335 -12.72 29.03 17.81
N LYS A 336 -12.93 29.78 18.88
CA LYS A 336 -12.40 31.12 19.14
C LYS A 336 -10.88 31.18 19.22
N VAL A 337 -10.34 32.21 18.60
CA VAL A 337 -8.94 32.67 18.74
C VAL A 337 -8.69 33.16 20.16
N LEU A 338 -7.67 32.66 20.83
CA LEU A 338 -7.11 33.18 22.08
C LEU A 338 -5.81 33.94 21.79
N PRO A 339 -5.51 34.99 22.56
CA PRO A 339 -4.47 35.95 22.22
C PRO A 339 -3.04 35.46 22.49
N THR A 340 -2.15 35.97 21.69
CA THR A 340 -0.69 35.79 21.72
C THR A 340 -0.11 36.11 23.07
N GLN A 341 0.55 35.16 23.71
CA GLN A 341 1.43 35.42 24.87
C GLN A 341 2.85 35.74 24.42
N GLU A 342 3.41 36.70 25.08
CA GLU A 342 4.77 37.24 24.88
C GLU A 342 5.84 36.14 24.98
N ARG A 343 6.80 36.20 24.06
CA ARG A 343 8.00 35.35 24.02
C ARG A 343 8.93 35.69 25.22
N THR A 344 9.05 34.76 26.15
CA THR A 344 10.10 34.75 27.15
C THR A 344 11.39 34.19 26.57
N SER A 345 12.52 34.80 26.93
CA SER A 345 13.89 34.46 26.51
C SER A 345 14.30 33.00 26.64
N PRO A 346 15.24 32.50 25.82
CA PRO A 346 15.60 31.12 25.72
C PRO A 346 16.21 30.54 26.99
N ALA A 347 15.67 29.40 27.45
CA ALA A 347 16.29 28.60 28.48
C ALA A 347 17.64 28.04 27.96
N GLN A 348 18.65 28.06 28.79
CA GLN A 348 20.00 27.57 28.49
C GLN A 348 19.97 26.18 27.84
N GLU A 349 20.42 26.14 26.58
CA GLU A 349 20.66 24.92 25.84
C GLU A 349 21.72 24.06 26.53
N ARG A 350 21.36 22.79 26.82
CA ARG A 350 22.39 21.77 26.98
C ARG A 350 22.92 21.41 25.59
N ALA A 351 23.90 22.17 25.11
CA ALA A 351 24.72 21.76 23.99
C ALA A 351 25.42 20.44 24.33
N LEU A 352 25.56 19.56 23.33
CA LEU A 352 26.45 18.40 23.45
C LEU A 352 27.83 18.85 23.94
N PRO A 353 28.51 18.07 24.81
CA PRO A 353 29.80 18.46 25.37
C PRO A 353 30.77 18.88 24.27
N GLY A 354 31.26 20.07 24.37
CA GLY A 354 32.17 20.85 23.55
C GLY A 354 32.41 20.41 22.08
N ARG A 355 32.68 21.37 21.21
CA ARG A 355 33.14 21.15 19.82
C ARG A 355 34.31 20.15 19.76
N THR A 356 34.04 18.86 19.76
CA THR A 356 35.05 17.82 19.55
C THR A 356 35.06 17.48 18.07
N GLU A 357 36.03 18.03 17.35
CA GLU A 357 36.34 17.59 15.97
C GLU A 357 36.99 16.21 15.95
N ALA A 358 37.39 15.67 17.11
CA ALA A 358 38.04 14.37 17.22
C ALA A 358 37.07 13.24 17.44
N PHE A 359 37.11 12.26 16.55
CA PHE A 359 36.37 11.00 16.71
C PHE A 359 36.92 10.21 17.90
N PRO A 360 36.05 9.52 18.68
CA PRO A 360 36.50 8.59 19.71
C PRO A 360 37.48 7.57 19.15
N ALA A 361 38.60 7.33 19.85
CA ALA A 361 39.65 6.42 19.44
C ALA A 361 39.06 5.01 19.11
N ARG A 362 39.61 4.34 18.12
CA ARG A 362 39.23 2.97 17.77
C ARG A 362 39.96 2.00 18.70
N GLU A 363 39.33 1.62 19.80
CA GLU A 363 39.82 0.57 20.69
C GLU A 363 39.29 -0.80 20.27
N ALA A 364 40.03 -1.86 20.66
CA ALA A 364 39.55 -3.21 20.52
C ALA A 364 38.26 -3.39 21.33
N GLY A 365 37.14 -3.62 20.64
CA GLY A 365 35.80 -3.73 21.28
C GLY A 365 34.87 -2.52 21.08
N SER A 366 35.30 -1.46 20.39
CA SER A 366 34.40 -0.34 20.02
C SER A 366 33.14 -0.84 19.33
N PRO A 367 31.93 -0.34 19.70
CA PRO A 367 30.68 -0.82 19.15
C PRO A 367 30.52 -0.45 17.69
N GLY A 368 29.87 -1.32 16.91
CA GLY A 368 29.37 -0.93 15.61
C GLY A 368 27.96 -0.37 15.70
N TYR A 369 27.42 0.09 14.58
CA TYR A 369 26.14 0.79 14.50
C TYR A 369 25.13 0.02 13.66
N VAL A 370 23.87 0.02 14.09
CA VAL A 370 22.71 -0.45 13.31
C VAL A 370 21.71 0.69 13.23
N CYS A 371 21.45 1.21 12.04
CA CYS A 371 20.52 2.33 11.82
C CYS A 371 19.24 1.85 11.13
N PHE A 372 18.09 2.03 11.77
CA PHE A 372 16.78 1.83 11.15
C PHE A 372 16.34 3.14 10.52
N SER A 373 16.58 3.27 9.21
CA SER A 373 16.30 4.47 8.44
C SER A 373 14.81 4.64 8.11
N ALA A 374 14.35 5.87 8.06
CA ALA A 374 13.04 6.22 7.54
C ALA A 374 12.97 6.07 6.02
N GLN A 375 14.11 6.04 5.33
CA GLN A 375 14.22 6.05 3.88
C GLN A 375 14.84 4.76 3.34
N ASP A 376 14.78 4.60 2.01
CA ASP A 376 15.39 3.46 1.30
C ASP A 376 16.65 3.94 0.56
N TRP A 377 17.81 3.41 0.93
CA TRP A 377 19.12 3.76 0.36
C TRP A 377 19.15 3.72 -1.17
N TRP A 378 18.48 2.75 -1.78
CA TRP A 378 18.53 2.52 -3.23
C TRP A 378 17.83 3.62 -4.05
N TYR A 379 17.10 4.54 -3.39
CA TYR A 379 16.39 5.64 -4.03
C TYR A 379 16.82 7.02 -3.56
N HIS A 380 17.36 7.10 -2.35
CA HIS A 380 17.65 8.38 -1.70
C HIS A 380 19.14 8.54 -1.35
N ASN A 381 19.90 7.48 -1.46
CA ASN A 381 21.32 7.33 -1.15
C ASN A 381 21.97 8.46 -0.31
N ARG A 382 22.47 9.51 -0.93
CA ARG A 382 23.20 10.60 -0.25
C ARG A 382 22.35 11.76 0.27
N ALA A 383 21.08 11.87 -0.13
CA ALA A 383 20.26 13.05 0.13
C ALA A 383 19.73 13.16 1.59
N HIS A 384 19.66 12.05 2.33
CA HIS A 384 19.05 12.04 3.66
C HIS A 384 20.08 12.10 4.80
N SER A 385 19.71 12.80 5.88
CA SER A 385 20.56 13.07 7.05
C SER A 385 21.07 11.81 7.75
N ASP A 386 20.21 10.78 7.91
CA ASP A 386 20.59 9.52 8.54
C ASP A 386 21.63 8.75 7.71
N PHE A 387 21.56 8.79 6.37
CA PHE A 387 22.56 8.18 5.50
C PHE A 387 23.91 8.92 5.55
N GLN A 388 23.88 10.25 5.55
CA GLN A 388 25.08 11.08 5.64
C GLN A 388 25.80 10.84 6.99
N LEU A 389 25.03 10.84 8.08
CA LEU A 389 25.53 10.57 9.42
C LEU A 389 26.16 9.18 9.50
N MET A 390 25.46 8.16 9.01
CA MET A 390 25.95 6.78 9.02
C MET A 390 27.16 6.58 8.10
N ARG A 391 27.27 7.30 7.00
CA ARG A 391 28.48 7.29 6.14
C ARG A 391 29.68 7.86 6.87
N SER A 392 29.52 8.98 7.55
CA SER A 392 30.58 9.59 8.35
C SER A 392 31.04 8.68 9.49
N ILE A 393 30.09 7.99 10.18
CA ILE A 393 30.43 6.99 11.19
C ILE A 393 31.14 5.77 10.57
N ALA A 394 30.78 5.38 9.34
CA ALA A 394 31.34 4.19 8.68
C ALA A 394 32.84 4.32 8.34
N ALA A 395 33.39 5.53 8.31
CA ALA A 395 34.82 5.76 8.20
C ALA A 395 35.57 5.22 9.44
N HIS A 396 34.92 5.15 10.60
CA HIS A 396 35.53 4.80 11.88
C HIS A 396 34.99 3.52 12.51
N ARG A 397 33.75 3.13 12.20
CA ARG A 397 33.02 2.00 12.81
C ARG A 397 32.35 1.17 11.72
N LYS A 398 32.00 -0.11 12.04
CA LYS A 398 31.13 -0.89 11.15
C LYS A 398 29.69 -0.40 11.31
N VAL A 399 29.01 -0.17 10.19
CA VAL A 399 27.65 0.32 10.13
C VAL A 399 26.78 -0.62 9.29
N LEU A 400 25.60 -0.96 9.82
CA LEU A 400 24.54 -1.63 9.11
C LEU A 400 23.31 -0.71 9.03
N VAL A 401 23.00 -0.21 7.86
CA VAL A 401 21.77 0.52 7.58
C VAL A 401 20.67 -0.48 7.21
N VAL A 402 19.56 -0.42 7.93
CA VAL A 402 18.33 -1.16 7.66
C VAL A 402 17.38 -0.24 6.93
N ASN A 403 17.13 -0.48 5.67
CA ASN A 403 16.20 0.30 4.84
C ASN A 403 14.81 0.32 5.45
N SER A 404 14.06 1.37 5.16
CA SER A 404 12.72 1.61 5.70
C SER A 404 11.83 0.37 5.66
N ILE A 405 11.33 -0.01 6.82
CA ILE A 405 10.34 -1.09 6.97
C ILE A 405 8.92 -0.62 6.62
N GLY A 406 8.76 0.68 6.31
CA GLY A 406 7.50 1.31 5.92
C GLY A 406 6.61 1.66 7.13
N MET A 407 5.82 2.72 6.97
CA MET A 407 4.79 3.10 7.95
C MET A 407 3.41 2.60 7.55
N ARG A 408 3.17 2.39 6.25
CA ARG A 408 1.89 1.94 5.68
C ARG A 408 2.06 1.25 4.34
N MET A 409 1.11 0.33 4.02
CA MET A 409 0.92 -0.13 2.63
C MET A 409 0.31 0.99 1.79
N PRO A 410 0.80 1.20 0.56
CA PRO A 410 0.11 2.07 -0.39
C PRO A 410 -1.30 1.54 -0.64
N THR A 411 -2.33 2.32 -0.32
CA THR A 411 -3.73 1.97 -0.58
C THR A 411 -4.21 2.65 -1.87
N PRO A 412 -4.92 1.93 -2.77
CA PRO A 412 -5.55 2.55 -3.93
C PRO A 412 -6.51 3.67 -3.49
N GLY A 413 -6.47 4.82 -4.16
CA GLY A 413 -7.31 5.99 -3.86
C GLY A 413 -6.76 6.96 -2.80
N ARG A 414 -5.73 6.58 -2.02
CA ARG A 414 -5.07 7.46 -1.03
C ARG A 414 -3.58 7.65 -1.23
N SER A 415 -2.98 6.91 -2.16
CA SER A 415 -1.54 7.00 -2.44
C SER A 415 -1.30 7.22 -3.93
N THR A 416 -0.55 8.24 -4.25
CA THR A 416 -0.06 8.49 -5.61
C THR A 416 1.00 7.45 -5.99
N GLN A 417 1.01 7.01 -7.26
CA GLN A 417 2.03 6.12 -7.84
C GLN A 417 2.28 4.78 -7.11
N VAL A 418 1.21 4.10 -6.66
CA VAL A 418 1.29 2.82 -5.91
C VAL A 418 2.18 1.77 -6.59
N LEU A 419 2.06 1.59 -7.89
CA LEU A 419 2.83 0.59 -8.66
C LEU A 419 4.33 0.90 -8.66
N ARG A 420 4.71 2.19 -8.77
CA ARG A 420 6.09 2.65 -8.73
C ARG A 420 6.70 2.43 -7.35
N ARG A 421 5.94 2.69 -6.27
CA ARG A 421 6.37 2.42 -4.87
C ARG A 421 6.57 0.93 -4.60
N VAL A 422 5.65 0.07 -5.06
CA VAL A 422 5.76 -1.40 -4.92
C VAL A 422 6.92 -1.96 -5.72
N GLY A 423 7.08 -1.54 -6.98
CA GLY A 423 8.20 -1.96 -7.83
C GLY A 423 9.56 -1.56 -7.23
N ARG A 424 9.65 -0.32 -6.69
CA ARG A 424 10.83 0.13 -5.95
C ARG A 424 11.13 -0.77 -4.74
N LYS A 425 10.11 -1.10 -3.93
CA LYS A 425 10.32 -1.96 -2.74
C LYS A 425 10.74 -3.37 -3.10
N LEU A 426 10.16 -3.98 -4.15
CA LEU A 426 10.58 -5.30 -4.64
C LEU A 426 12.03 -5.29 -5.12
N ARG A 427 12.44 -4.24 -5.84
CA ARG A 427 13.84 -4.06 -6.27
C ARG A 427 14.77 -3.86 -5.08
N SER A 428 14.37 -3.08 -4.08
CA SER A 428 15.12 -2.89 -2.85
C SER A 428 15.33 -4.21 -2.10
N VAL A 429 14.27 -5.01 -1.96
CA VAL A 429 14.32 -6.32 -1.30
C VAL A 429 15.23 -7.30 -2.07
N ALA A 430 15.21 -7.29 -3.40
CA ALA A 430 16.09 -8.14 -4.22
C ALA A 430 17.60 -7.83 -4.01
N MET A 431 17.92 -6.65 -3.48
CA MET A 431 19.30 -6.27 -3.14
C MET A 431 19.82 -6.94 -1.86
N LEU A 432 18.94 -7.50 -1.01
CA LEU A 432 19.26 -8.18 0.26
C LEU A 432 20.25 -7.37 1.12
N VAL A 433 21.50 -7.85 1.24
CA VAL A 433 22.59 -7.16 1.95
C VAL A 433 23.70 -6.84 0.95
N ARG A 434 24.11 -5.56 0.90
CA ARG A 434 25.14 -5.07 -0.04
C ARG A 434 26.10 -4.08 0.65
N ARG A 435 27.28 -3.95 0.08
CA ARG A 435 28.22 -2.85 0.33
C ARG A 435 28.14 -1.87 -0.84
N PRO A 436 27.33 -0.81 -0.75
CA PRO A 436 27.10 0.07 -1.90
C PRO A 436 28.26 1.05 -2.18
N LEU A 437 29.14 1.27 -1.19
CA LEU A 437 30.25 2.20 -1.28
C LEU A 437 31.57 1.43 -1.21
N ARG A 438 32.38 1.51 -2.28
CA ARG A 438 33.69 0.85 -2.34
C ARG A 438 34.70 1.50 -1.41
N GLU A 439 34.64 2.81 -1.27
CA GLU A 439 35.47 3.64 -0.43
C GLU A 439 35.23 3.46 1.08
N LEU A 440 34.06 2.91 1.46
CA LEU A 440 33.68 2.66 2.85
C LEU A 440 33.41 1.17 3.11
N PRO A 441 34.45 0.35 3.29
CA PRO A 441 34.30 -1.11 3.45
C PRO A 441 33.51 -1.52 4.70
N GLY A 442 33.38 -0.62 5.68
CA GLY A 442 32.57 -0.80 6.89
C GLY A 442 31.09 -0.49 6.73
N PHE A 443 30.62 0.01 5.57
CA PHE A 443 29.25 0.43 5.33
C PHE A 443 28.44 -0.66 4.63
N TYR A 444 27.40 -1.14 5.30
CA TYR A 444 26.49 -2.18 4.79
C TYR A 444 25.05 -1.66 4.79
N VAL A 445 24.30 -2.05 3.78
CA VAL A 445 22.86 -1.77 3.65
C VAL A 445 22.11 -3.07 3.50
N MET A 446 21.04 -3.26 4.28
CA MET A 446 20.11 -4.35 4.12
C MET A 446 18.69 -3.88 3.87
N SER A 447 17.96 -4.60 3.04
CA SER A 447 16.54 -4.41 2.79
C SER A 447 15.75 -5.55 3.43
N PRO A 448 15.11 -5.33 4.59
CA PRO A 448 14.36 -6.40 5.25
C PRO A 448 13.09 -6.76 4.48
N LEU A 449 12.63 -7.98 4.66
CA LEU A 449 11.39 -8.54 4.13
C LEU A 449 10.31 -8.51 5.22
N PRO A 450 9.55 -7.41 5.40
CA PRO A 450 8.37 -7.43 6.24
C PRO A 450 7.19 -8.05 5.49
N LEU A 451 6.22 -8.62 6.23
CA LEU A 451 4.90 -8.87 5.68
C LEU A 451 4.23 -7.52 5.33
N PRO A 452 3.53 -7.40 4.20
CA PRO A 452 3.02 -6.11 3.73
C PRO A 452 1.78 -5.60 4.49
N PHE A 453 1.62 -5.93 5.78
CA PHE A 453 0.43 -5.62 6.59
C PHE A 453 0.82 -5.11 7.97
N TYR A 454 0.27 -3.95 8.38
CA TYR A 454 0.55 -3.32 9.68
C TYR A 454 -0.71 -3.05 10.51
N GLY A 455 -1.92 -3.27 9.96
CA GLY A 455 -3.20 -2.89 10.57
C GLY A 455 -3.68 -3.75 11.76
N SER A 456 -2.97 -4.83 12.12
CA SER A 456 -3.34 -5.70 13.25
C SER A 456 -2.17 -5.85 14.23
N PRO A 457 -2.42 -5.75 15.56
CA PRO A 457 -1.38 -5.95 16.58
C PRO A 457 -0.63 -7.29 16.46
N LEU A 458 -1.34 -8.36 16.07
CA LEU A 458 -0.72 -9.68 15.85
C LEU A 458 0.27 -9.65 14.69
N VAL A 459 -0.10 -9.03 13.58
CA VAL A 459 0.79 -8.96 12.42
C VAL A 459 1.97 -8.05 12.66
N ARG A 460 1.79 -6.95 13.40
CA ARG A 460 2.92 -6.13 13.85
C ARG A 460 3.91 -6.96 14.66
N ARG A 461 3.42 -7.82 15.59
CA ARG A 461 4.28 -8.74 16.38
C ARG A 461 5.02 -9.73 15.49
N VAL A 462 4.33 -10.36 14.53
CA VAL A 462 4.95 -11.29 13.56
C VAL A 462 5.98 -10.56 12.69
N ASN A 463 5.67 -9.38 12.19
CA ASN A 463 6.61 -8.55 11.44
C ASN A 463 7.84 -8.16 12.26
N ALA A 464 7.63 -7.74 13.51
CA ALA A 464 8.72 -7.40 14.40
C ALA A 464 9.66 -8.60 14.65
N LEU A 465 9.10 -9.80 14.85
CA LEU A 465 9.87 -11.04 14.98
C LEU A 465 10.65 -11.37 13.71
N LEU A 466 9.99 -11.30 12.54
CA LEU A 466 10.59 -11.61 11.24
C LEU A 466 11.73 -10.65 10.88
N VAL A 467 11.50 -9.34 11.00
CA VAL A 467 12.52 -8.32 10.71
C VAL A 467 13.66 -8.41 11.71
N ARG A 468 13.36 -8.58 13.01
CA ARG A 468 14.37 -8.76 14.04
C ARG A 468 15.26 -9.97 13.79
N ALA A 469 14.69 -11.12 13.44
CA ALA A 469 15.47 -12.32 13.10
C ALA A 469 16.46 -12.07 11.95
N GLN A 470 15.99 -11.39 10.89
CA GLN A 470 16.83 -11.02 9.75
C GLN A 470 17.96 -10.06 10.15
N VAL A 471 17.63 -8.99 10.91
CA VAL A 471 18.63 -8.00 11.37
C VAL A 471 19.66 -8.66 12.30
N LEU A 472 19.22 -9.51 13.23
CA LEU A 472 20.13 -10.23 14.13
C LEU A 472 21.05 -11.20 13.39
N ALA A 473 20.55 -11.91 12.39
CA ALA A 473 21.37 -12.82 11.56
C ALA A 473 22.47 -12.05 10.83
N VAL A 474 22.10 -10.93 10.16
CA VAL A 474 23.07 -10.08 9.45
C VAL A 474 24.04 -9.42 10.43
N SER A 475 23.56 -8.89 11.57
CA SER A 475 24.41 -8.28 12.59
C SER A 475 25.46 -9.27 13.13
N ARG A 476 25.06 -10.53 13.41
CA ARG A 476 25.99 -11.57 13.84
C ARG A 476 27.04 -11.89 12.76
N ALA A 477 26.62 -12.02 11.51
CA ALA A 477 27.51 -12.28 10.39
C ALA A 477 28.53 -11.14 10.18
N LEU A 478 28.17 -9.90 10.54
CA LEU A 478 29.05 -8.74 10.49
C LEU A 478 29.89 -8.53 11.78
N GLY A 479 29.67 -9.35 12.81
CA GLY A 479 30.35 -9.21 14.11
C GLY A 479 29.77 -8.06 14.99
N LEU A 480 28.53 -7.63 14.74
CA LEU A 480 27.83 -6.59 15.49
C LEU A 480 27.05 -7.23 16.66
N HIS A 481 27.74 -7.59 17.75
CA HIS A 481 27.10 -8.34 18.86
C HIS A 481 26.27 -7.46 19.80
N ARG A 482 26.74 -6.26 20.13
CA ARG A 482 26.05 -5.25 20.95
C ARG A 482 26.21 -3.87 20.28
N PRO A 483 25.51 -3.61 19.15
CA PRO A 483 25.66 -2.35 18.45
C PRO A 483 25.01 -1.19 19.19
N VAL A 484 25.43 0.03 18.88
CA VAL A 484 24.59 1.20 19.06
C VAL A 484 23.46 1.10 18.02
N ILE A 485 22.21 1.15 18.48
CA ILE A 485 21.04 1.13 17.60
C ILE A 485 20.52 2.54 17.46
N MET A 486 20.54 3.08 16.25
CA MET A 486 19.90 4.33 15.90
C MET A 486 18.57 4.06 15.20
N VAL A 487 17.51 4.73 15.62
CA VAL A 487 16.16 4.63 15.05
C VAL A 487 15.74 5.99 14.55
N THR A 488 15.37 6.09 13.27
CA THR A 488 14.78 7.30 12.69
C THR A 488 13.29 7.09 12.41
N ILE A 489 12.85 5.83 12.14
CA ILE A 489 11.46 5.50 11.84
C ILE A 489 10.75 4.85 13.05
N PRO A 490 9.61 5.38 13.53
CA PRO A 490 8.91 4.86 14.72
C PRO A 490 8.51 3.40 14.63
N THR A 491 8.19 2.89 13.43
CA THR A 491 7.79 1.49 13.23
C THR A 491 8.89 0.47 13.57
N ALA A 492 10.14 0.90 13.72
CA ALA A 492 11.24 0.07 14.21
C ALA A 492 11.12 -0.26 15.72
N TRP A 493 10.30 0.47 16.49
CA TRP A 493 10.15 0.27 17.94
C TRP A 493 9.85 -1.19 18.32
N ASP A 494 8.88 -1.81 17.68
CA ASP A 494 8.51 -3.22 17.94
C ASP A 494 9.65 -4.21 17.63
N VAL A 495 10.55 -3.85 16.72
CA VAL A 495 11.74 -4.65 16.36
C VAL A 495 12.85 -4.48 17.38
N VAL A 496 13.21 -3.21 17.70
CA VAL A 496 14.43 -2.88 18.49
C VAL A 496 14.25 -3.03 19.99
N ARG A 497 13.00 -2.87 20.48
CA ARG A 497 12.70 -2.92 21.91
C ARG A 497 13.36 -4.09 22.66
N PRO A 498 13.29 -5.36 22.19
CA PRO A 498 13.91 -6.50 22.87
C PRO A 498 15.35 -6.82 22.39
N MET A 499 15.95 -6.01 21.50
CA MET A 499 17.30 -6.28 21.00
C MET A 499 18.37 -5.92 22.02
N ARG A 500 19.37 -6.79 22.19
CA ARG A 500 20.60 -6.51 22.96
C ARG A 500 21.41 -5.46 22.23
N ARG A 501 21.79 -4.37 22.93
CA ARG A 501 22.47 -3.21 22.38
C ARG A 501 23.40 -2.55 23.38
N GLN A 502 24.31 -1.70 22.89
CA GLN A 502 25.14 -0.82 23.71
C GLN A 502 24.32 0.38 24.16
N ALA A 503 23.70 1.09 23.21
CA ALA A 503 22.78 2.19 23.45
C ALA A 503 21.67 2.21 22.39
N LEU A 504 20.51 2.77 22.73
CA LEU A 504 19.42 3.08 21.81
C LEU A 504 19.35 4.60 21.65
N VAL A 505 19.58 5.06 20.44
CA VAL A 505 19.46 6.46 20.04
C VAL A 505 18.21 6.62 19.19
N PHE A 506 17.28 7.45 19.63
CA PHE A 506 16.15 7.88 18.81
C PHE A 506 16.51 9.19 18.10
N ASN A 507 16.72 9.14 16.79
CA ASN A 507 16.90 10.33 15.96
C ASN A 507 15.53 10.91 15.61
N ARG A 508 15.12 11.92 16.35
CA ARG A 508 13.82 12.60 16.27
C ARG A 508 13.90 13.73 15.24
N SER A 509 14.08 13.37 13.96
CA SER A 509 14.17 14.32 12.86
C SER A 509 12.83 14.93 12.48
N ASP A 510 11.72 14.17 12.71
CA ASP A 510 10.38 14.57 12.30
C ASP A 510 9.31 14.01 13.26
N ARG A 511 8.15 14.67 13.32
CA ARG A 511 6.96 14.13 13.97
C ARG A 511 6.20 13.26 12.98
N HIS A 512 6.57 11.97 12.87
CA HIS A 512 6.00 11.04 11.90
C HIS A 512 4.50 10.81 12.06
N SER A 513 3.96 10.97 13.26
CA SER A 513 2.52 10.91 13.53
C SER A 513 1.72 12.05 12.88
N SER A 514 2.37 13.16 12.52
CA SER A 514 1.77 14.30 11.82
C SER A 514 1.70 14.10 10.29
N PHE A 515 2.31 13.06 9.74
CA PHE A 515 2.27 12.83 8.30
C PHE A 515 0.86 12.41 7.85
N PRO A 516 0.33 12.99 6.74
CA PRO A 516 -1.03 12.69 6.26
C PRO A 516 -1.30 11.21 5.99
N GLU A 517 -0.26 10.46 5.64
CA GLU A 517 -0.32 9.02 5.35
C GLU A 517 -0.20 8.13 6.61
N SER A 518 -0.01 8.70 7.81
CA SER A 518 0.23 7.95 9.05
C SER A 518 -1.07 7.37 9.65
N ASP A 519 -0.97 6.16 10.21
CA ASP A 519 -1.94 5.66 11.20
C ASP A 519 -1.59 6.33 12.55
N ARG A 520 -2.13 7.53 12.75
CA ARG A 520 -1.74 8.43 13.83
C ARG A 520 -1.69 7.77 15.22
N PRO A 521 -2.76 7.08 15.71
CA PRO A 521 -2.72 6.48 17.05
C PRO A 521 -1.62 5.44 17.22
N THR A 522 -1.39 4.63 16.17
CA THR A 522 -0.36 3.59 16.20
C THR A 522 1.05 4.19 16.18
N ILE A 523 1.28 5.20 15.35
CA ILE A 523 2.60 5.85 15.26
C ILE A 523 2.89 6.65 16.51
N GLU A 524 1.95 7.40 17.07
CA GLU A 524 2.09 8.11 18.35
C GLU A 524 2.46 7.18 19.51
N ALA A 525 1.84 5.99 19.58
CA ALA A 525 2.20 5.02 20.62
C ALA A 525 3.63 4.49 20.47
N MET A 526 4.13 4.31 19.23
CA MET A 526 5.51 3.89 18.96
C MET A 526 6.51 5.02 19.23
N GLU A 527 6.20 6.26 18.83
CA GLU A 527 6.98 7.45 19.13
C GLU A 527 7.13 7.63 20.65
N ARG A 528 6.02 7.56 21.39
CA ARG A 528 6.04 7.62 22.86
C ARG A 528 6.93 6.54 23.46
N GLY A 529 6.83 5.30 22.97
CA GLY A 529 7.68 4.20 23.46
C GLY A 529 9.17 4.45 23.23
N LEU A 530 9.55 5.08 22.10
CA LEU A 530 10.92 5.50 21.81
C LEU A 530 11.35 6.67 22.69
N LEU A 531 10.52 7.71 22.85
CA LEU A 531 10.80 8.87 23.69
C LEU A 531 11.03 8.47 25.16
N GLU A 532 10.22 7.56 25.68
CA GLU A 532 10.31 7.12 27.08
C GLU A 532 11.49 6.19 27.35
N ARG A 533 11.93 5.39 26.38
CA ARG A 533 12.84 4.25 26.62
C ARG A 533 14.14 4.25 25.83
N SER A 534 14.39 5.25 24.98
CA SER A 534 15.70 5.42 24.37
C SER A 534 16.71 5.93 25.40
N ASP A 535 17.94 5.48 25.29
CA ASP A 535 19.04 5.95 26.14
C ASP A 535 19.37 7.40 25.81
N HIS A 536 19.26 7.78 24.53
CA HIS A 536 19.42 9.15 24.05
C HIS A 536 18.34 9.48 23.01
N VAL A 537 17.78 10.69 23.07
CA VAL A 537 16.88 11.22 22.05
C VAL A 537 17.56 12.45 21.43
N VAL A 538 17.84 12.35 20.14
CA VAL A 538 18.56 13.38 19.40
C VAL A 538 17.58 14.15 18.53
N TYR A 539 17.46 15.44 18.76
CA TYR A 539 16.56 16.35 18.06
C TYR A 539 17.30 17.21 17.05
N VAL A 540 16.69 17.42 15.91
CA VAL A 540 17.16 18.43 14.92
C VAL A 540 16.36 19.73 15.01
N SER A 541 15.23 19.73 15.74
CA SER A 541 14.35 20.87 15.98
C SER A 541 14.28 21.18 17.46
N THR A 542 14.57 22.46 17.81
CA THR A 542 14.44 22.97 19.16
C THR A 542 12.99 23.01 19.61
N ALA A 543 12.07 23.37 18.69
CA ALA A 543 10.65 23.38 18.97
C ALA A 543 10.14 22.01 19.41
N LEU A 544 10.52 20.97 18.68
CA LEU A 544 10.09 19.61 18.98
C LEU A 544 10.73 19.08 20.27
N MET A 545 12.00 19.45 20.54
CA MET A 545 12.69 19.11 21.77
C MET A 545 12.01 19.72 22.99
N ASP A 546 11.59 20.97 22.91
CA ASP A 546 10.94 21.67 24.03
C ASP A 546 9.55 21.12 24.32
N GLU A 547 8.76 20.81 23.28
CA GLU A 547 7.45 20.19 23.43
C GLU A 547 7.53 18.80 24.11
N GLU A 548 8.57 18.02 23.78
CA GLU A 548 8.74 16.64 24.26
C GLU A 548 9.62 16.53 25.52
N ARG A 549 10.14 17.64 26.04
CA ARG A 549 11.07 17.69 27.16
C ARG A 549 10.59 16.98 28.43
N ARG A 550 9.27 17.02 28.69
CA ARG A 550 8.64 16.30 29.83
C ARG A 550 8.80 14.78 29.74
N LEU A 551 8.88 14.22 28.52
CA LEU A 551 9.02 12.78 28.29
C LEU A 551 10.49 12.34 28.25
N THR A 552 11.38 13.18 27.79
CA THR A 552 12.78 12.84 27.52
C THR A 552 13.74 13.28 28.62
N GLY A 553 13.46 14.36 29.35
CA GLY A 553 14.28 14.86 30.42
C GLY A 553 15.75 15.09 30.01
N ASP A 554 16.68 14.59 30.81
CA ASP A 554 18.13 14.69 30.57
C ASP A 554 18.64 13.82 29.40
N ARG A 555 17.78 13.02 28.77
CA ARG A 555 18.11 12.20 27.60
C ARG A 555 17.92 12.93 26.27
N ALA A 556 17.41 14.16 26.28
CA ALA A 556 17.23 15.03 25.13
C ALA A 556 18.53 15.77 24.79
N TYR A 557 18.93 15.68 23.52
CA TYR A 557 20.11 16.38 22.99
C TYR A 557 19.75 17.02 21.64
N PHE A 558 20.16 18.28 21.49
CA PHE A 558 20.06 18.95 20.20
C PHE A 558 21.28 18.62 19.34
N LEU A 559 21.03 18.02 18.16
CA LEU A 559 22.04 17.72 17.14
C LEU A 559 21.51 18.19 15.79
N ASP A 560 21.86 19.40 15.44
CA ASP A 560 21.50 20.01 14.18
C ASP A 560 22.03 19.24 12.97
N HIS A 561 21.40 19.41 11.81
CA HIS A 561 21.84 18.78 10.57
C HIS A 561 23.26 19.18 10.18
N GLY A 562 23.97 18.24 9.58
CA GLY A 562 25.24 18.51 8.90
C GLY A 562 25.02 18.99 7.46
N VAL A 563 26.09 19.50 6.88
CA VAL A 563 26.19 19.78 5.45
C VAL A 563 27.53 19.29 4.90
N ASP A 564 27.52 18.82 3.65
CA ASP A 564 28.77 18.46 2.95
C ASP A 564 29.30 19.70 2.23
N THR A 565 30.16 20.45 2.93
CA THR A 565 30.72 21.74 2.44
C THR A 565 31.72 21.57 1.28
N ASP A 566 32.27 20.38 1.09
CA ASP A 566 33.13 20.07 -0.06
C ASP A 566 32.31 19.81 -1.31
N HIS A 567 31.14 19.17 -1.13
CA HIS A 567 30.17 18.93 -2.17
C HIS A 567 29.45 20.22 -2.55
N PHE A 568 28.89 20.95 -1.58
CA PHE A 568 28.21 22.24 -1.76
C PHE A 568 29.19 23.39 -1.73
N ARG A 569 29.99 23.49 -2.79
CA ARG A 569 30.85 24.66 -3.07
C ARG A 569 30.39 25.31 -4.35
N ARG A 570 30.48 26.64 -4.40
CA ARG A 570 30.13 27.41 -5.61
C ARG A 570 31.04 27.00 -6.77
N ARG A 571 30.43 26.71 -7.90
CA ARG A 571 31.11 26.32 -9.13
C ARG A 571 31.16 27.48 -10.08
N PRO A 572 32.29 27.67 -10.82
CA PRO A 572 32.37 28.67 -11.87
C PRO A 572 31.32 28.38 -12.97
N GLU A 573 30.94 29.39 -13.71
CA GLU A 573 29.90 29.26 -14.74
C GLU A 573 30.20 28.18 -15.76
N SER A 574 31.47 27.98 -16.12
CA SER A 574 31.92 26.92 -17.05
C SER A 574 31.61 25.51 -16.58
N GLU A 575 31.50 25.28 -15.24
CA GLU A 575 31.16 23.98 -14.64
C GLU A 575 29.67 23.83 -14.32
N GLN A 576 28.86 24.86 -14.53
CA GLN A 576 27.41 24.77 -14.35
C GLN A 576 26.77 24.01 -15.50
N PRO A 577 25.68 23.25 -15.26
CA PRO A 577 24.94 22.57 -16.33
C PRO A 577 24.46 23.53 -17.42
N ALA A 578 24.46 23.07 -18.67
CA ALA A 578 24.13 23.91 -19.83
C ALA A 578 22.69 24.45 -19.79
N ASP A 579 21.76 23.66 -19.25
CA ASP A 579 20.34 24.04 -19.13
C ASP A 579 20.10 25.17 -18.12
N ILE A 580 20.85 25.24 -17.00
CA ILE A 580 20.75 26.39 -16.08
C ILE A 580 21.43 27.64 -16.67
N ARG A 581 22.54 27.49 -17.38
CA ARG A 581 23.24 28.62 -18.03
C ARG A 581 22.39 29.28 -19.13
N ALA A 582 21.55 28.53 -19.80
CA ALA A 582 20.65 29.02 -20.85
C ALA A 582 19.46 29.84 -20.30
N ILE A 583 19.18 29.79 -19.02
CA ILE A 583 18.09 30.55 -18.38
C ILE A 583 18.57 31.98 -18.13
N PRO A 584 17.82 33.03 -18.56
CA PRO A 584 18.18 34.42 -18.30
C PRO A 584 18.30 34.73 -16.80
N GLY A 585 19.22 35.61 -16.45
CA GLY A 585 19.27 36.19 -15.06
C GLY A 585 18.36 37.42 -14.92
N PRO A 586 18.05 37.85 -13.69
CA PRO A 586 18.42 37.18 -12.43
C PRO A 586 17.61 35.92 -12.17
N ARG A 587 18.23 34.89 -11.56
CA ARG A 587 17.65 33.58 -11.30
C ARG A 587 17.35 33.42 -9.81
N VAL A 588 16.08 33.28 -9.48
CA VAL A 588 15.64 32.92 -8.12
C VAL A 588 15.32 31.45 -8.11
N GLY A 589 16.05 30.69 -7.28
CA GLY A 589 16.05 29.23 -7.36
C GLY A 589 15.58 28.51 -6.12
N PHE A 590 14.95 27.35 -6.34
CA PHE A 590 14.62 26.36 -5.31
C PHE A 590 15.03 24.97 -5.82
N PHE A 591 15.67 24.18 -4.95
CA PHE A 591 15.85 22.75 -5.19
C PHE A 591 15.31 21.91 -4.05
N GLY A 592 14.56 20.85 -4.38
CA GLY A 592 13.98 19.92 -3.44
C GLY A 592 12.66 19.35 -3.91
N ALA A 593 11.98 18.57 -3.07
CA ALA A 593 10.65 18.07 -3.35
C ALA A 593 9.65 19.24 -3.45
N LEU A 594 8.85 19.24 -4.50
CA LEU A 594 7.77 20.20 -4.76
C LEU A 594 6.45 19.55 -4.36
N ASP A 595 6.27 19.39 -3.05
CA ASP A 595 5.08 18.78 -2.45
C ASP A 595 4.08 19.85 -2.00
N ASP A 596 2.80 19.64 -2.28
CA ASP A 596 1.70 20.57 -2.01
C ASP A 596 1.43 20.84 -0.52
N TYR A 597 1.92 19.96 0.35
CA TYR A 597 1.84 20.14 1.80
C TYR A 597 3.06 20.87 2.39
N LEU A 598 4.09 21.18 1.57
CA LEU A 598 5.32 21.89 1.98
C LEU A 598 5.44 23.25 1.35
N VAL A 599 5.33 23.28 0.01
CA VAL A 599 5.64 24.43 -0.82
C VAL A 599 4.38 25.25 -1.07
N ASP A 600 4.46 26.55 -0.84
CA ASP A 600 3.38 27.49 -1.19
C ASP A 600 3.40 27.80 -2.69
N PHE A 601 2.64 26.99 -3.45
CA PHE A 601 2.47 27.17 -4.89
C PHE A 601 1.74 28.45 -5.28
N HIS A 602 0.91 29.01 -4.37
CA HIS A 602 0.27 30.30 -4.62
C HIS A 602 1.29 31.44 -4.54
N LEU A 603 2.20 31.39 -3.58
CA LEU A 603 3.30 32.33 -3.48
C LEU A 603 4.23 32.27 -4.70
N LEU A 604 4.57 31.05 -5.18
CA LEU A 604 5.36 30.86 -6.41
C LEU A 604 4.65 31.41 -7.65
N GLU A 605 3.32 31.21 -7.77
CA GLU A 605 2.55 31.77 -8.90
C GLU A 605 2.45 33.29 -8.83
N ARG A 606 2.29 33.85 -7.65
CA ARG A 606 2.36 35.30 -7.43
C ARG A 606 3.73 35.85 -7.84
N MET A 607 4.80 35.20 -7.41
CA MET A 607 6.18 35.58 -7.77
C MET A 607 6.36 35.60 -9.29
N ALA A 608 5.89 34.55 -10.00
CA ALA A 608 6.00 34.48 -11.44
C ALA A 608 5.28 35.64 -12.14
N ARG A 609 4.10 36.04 -11.63
CA ARG A 609 3.28 37.11 -12.18
C ARG A 609 3.81 38.52 -11.85
N GLU A 610 4.26 38.72 -10.62
CA GLU A 610 4.63 40.06 -10.11
C GLU A 610 6.12 40.40 -10.29
N LEU A 611 6.94 39.40 -10.70
CA LEU A 611 8.36 39.54 -11.02
C LEU A 611 8.66 38.97 -12.41
N PRO A 612 8.09 39.52 -13.50
CA PRO A 612 8.21 38.94 -14.85
C PRO A 612 9.67 38.95 -15.38
N ASP A 613 10.50 39.85 -14.91
CA ASP A 613 11.91 39.98 -15.32
C ASP A 613 12.84 39.06 -14.50
N VAL A 614 12.31 38.24 -13.60
CA VAL A 614 13.05 37.31 -12.75
C VAL A 614 12.76 35.89 -13.19
N SER A 615 13.77 35.10 -13.51
CA SER A 615 13.64 33.69 -13.80
C SER A 615 13.47 32.88 -12.50
N LEU A 616 12.29 32.28 -12.34
CA LEU A 616 12.01 31.35 -11.23
C LEU A 616 12.42 29.93 -11.64
N VAL A 617 13.49 29.41 -11.03
CA VAL A 617 14.07 28.10 -11.36
C VAL A 617 13.72 27.08 -10.28
N LEU A 618 12.95 26.04 -10.66
CA LEU A 618 12.49 25.00 -9.75
C LEU A 618 13.11 23.66 -10.11
N ILE A 619 13.76 23.00 -9.15
CA ILE A 619 14.46 21.72 -9.35
C ILE A 619 13.94 20.69 -8.35
N GLY A 620 13.37 19.60 -8.85
CA GLY A 620 12.87 18.49 -8.05
C GLY A 620 11.65 17.81 -8.66
N ASP A 621 11.31 16.66 -8.07
CA ASP A 621 10.04 15.98 -8.38
C ASP A 621 8.87 16.78 -7.77
N ALA A 622 7.78 16.89 -8.52
CA ALA A 622 6.54 17.52 -8.07
C ALA A 622 5.45 16.48 -7.81
N THR A 623 4.67 16.67 -6.77
CA THR A 623 3.48 15.84 -6.46
C THR A 623 2.21 16.41 -7.09
N VAL A 624 2.26 17.65 -7.56
CA VAL A 624 1.16 18.37 -8.23
C VAL A 624 1.48 18.58 -9.72
N PRO A 625 0.45 18.78 -10.55
CA PRO A 625 0.64 19.23 -11.93
C PRO A 625 1.32 20.59 -11.99
N MET A 626 2.41 20.70 -12.73
CA MET A 626 3.23 21.93 -12.82
C MET A 626 2.78 22.90 -13.90
N GLU A 627 1.80 22.52 -14.73
CA GLU A 627 1.31 23.29 -15.87
C GLU A 627 0.80 24.68 -15.45
N ARG A 628 0.24 24.76 -14.23
CA ARG A 628 -0.22 26.04 -13.65
C ARG A 628 0.92 27.04 -13.45
N LEU A 629 2.10 26.59 -13.07
CA LEU A 629 3.29 27.43 -12.90
C LEU A 629 4.03 27.63 -14.23
N THR A 630 4.25 26.57 -14.98
CA THR A 630 5.07 26.62 -16.22
C THR A 630 4.38 27.33 -17.38
N ARG A 631 3.10 27.72 -17.26
CA ARG A 631 2.46 28.65 -18.22
C ARG A 631 3.07 30.05 -18.19
N HIS A 632 3.74 30.44 -17.11
CA HIS A 632 4.44 31.71 -17.00
C HIS A 632 5.82 31.58 -17.67
N PRO A 633 6.18 32.45 -18.63
CA PRO A 633 7.39 32.30 -19.44
C PRO A 633 8.68 32.41 -18.64
N ASN A 634 8.63 33.01 -17.46
CA ASN A 634 9.74 33.17 -16.54
C ASN A 634 9.85 32.03 -15.51
N VAL A 635 9.04 30.97 -15.62
CA VAL A 635 9.13 29.81 -14.71
C VAL A 635 9.78 28.63 -15.44
N HIS A 636 10.88 28.15 -14.89
CA HIS A 636 11.69 27.08 -15.44
C HIS A 636 11.69 25.89 -14.47
N TRP A 637 10.81 24.90 -14.68
CA TRP A 637 10.84 23.65 -13.94
C TRP A 637 11.73 22.63 -14.62
N LEU A 638 12.89 22.35 -14.00
CA LEU A 638 13.89 21.43 -14.56
C LEU A 638 13.66 19.96 -14.19
N GLY A 639 12.66 19.68 -13.32
CA GLY A 639 12.38 18.31 -12.84
C GLY A 639 13.47 17.78 -11.91
N PHE A 640 13.45 16.45 -11.68
CA PHE A 640 14.45 15.80 -10.81
C PHE A 640 15.87 15.91 -11.38
N ARG A 641 16.81 16.25 -10.50
CA ARG A 641 18.25 16.21 -10.79
C ARG A 641 18.99 15.35 -9.76
N PRO A 642 20.02 14.57 -10.16
CA PRO A 642 20.83 13.81 -9.22
C PRO A 642 21.51 14.71 -8.17
N TYR A 643 21.65 14.20 -6.94
CA TYR A 643 22.24 14.94 -5.82
C TYR A 643 23.64 15.51 -6.18
N GLU A 644 24.42 14.73 -6.93
CA GLU A 644 25.77 15.07 -7.38
C GLU A 644 25.82 16.32 -8.26
N SER A 645 24.74 16.62 -8.99
CA SER A 645 24.65 17.77 -9.89
C SER A 645 24.06 19.03 -9.22
N ILE A 646 23.39 18.88 -8.08
CA ILE A 646 22.70 19.99 -7.38
C ILE A 646 23.60 21.19 -7.11
N PRO A 647 24.87 21.03 -6.65
CA PRO A 647 25.74 22.20 -6.43
C PRO A 647 26.00 23.00 -7.71
N GLY A 648 26.10 22.35 -8.86
CA GLY A 648 26.25 23.03 -10.15
C GLY A 648 25.02 23.88 -10.52
N TYR A 649 23.83 23.35 -10.30
CA TYR A 649 22.57 24.08 -10.50
C TYR A 649 22.42 25.23 -9.50
N GLY A 650 22.64 24.96 -8.20
CA GLY A 650 22.56 25.96 -7.14
C GLY A 650 23.56 27.11 -7.36
N SER A 651 24.73 26.84 -7.95
CA SER A 651 25.72 27.88 -8.28
C SER A 651 25.23 28.84 -9.35
N GLY A 652 24.23 28.48 -10.12
CA GLY A 652 23.58 29.33 -11.11
C GLY A 652 22.47 30.22 -10.54
N PHE A 653 22.16 30.14 -9.25
CA PHE A 653 21.17 31.02 -8.59
C PHE A 653 21.80 32.32 -8.12
N ASP A 654 21.05 33.41 -8.25
CA ASP A 654 21.38 34.70 -7.65
C ASP A 654 20.79 34.80 -6.25
N VAL A 655 19.58 34.25 -6.05
CA VAL A 655 18.90 34.16 -4.75
C VAL A 655 18.29 32.78 -4.59
N ALA A 656 18.46 32.14 -3.44
CA ALA A 656 17.76 30.93 -3.07
C ALA A 656 16.50 31.27 -2.27
N ILE A 657 15.42 30.51 -2.50
CA ILE A 657 14.15 30.70 -1.78
C ILE A 657 13.69 29.47 -1.02
N MET A 658 12.97 29.71 0.08
CA MET A 658 12.28 28.69 0.85
C MET A 658 10.82 29.11 1.06
N PRO A 659 9.95 28.90 0.07
CA PRO A 659 8.55 29.31 0.08
C PRO A 659 7.68 28.24 0.77
N TRP A 660 7.82 28.12 2.09
CA TRP A 660 7.14 27.11 2.89
C TRP A 660 5.74 27.55 3.30
N LEU A 661 4.80 26.57 3.36
CA LEU A 661 3.50 26.78 3.97
C LEU A 661 3.63 26.85 5.50
N ASP A 662 2.81 27.70 6.13
CA ASP A 662 2.63 27.66 7.59
C ASP A 662 1.75 26.47 7.97
N ASN A 663 2.37 25.42 8.46
CA ASN A 663 1.67 24.21 8.92
C ASN A 663 2.44 23.53 10.07
N PRO A 664 1.77 22.62 10.83
CA PRO A 664 2.37 21.96 11.99
C PRO A 664 3.65 21.17 11.69
N TRP A 665 3.87 20.75 10.44
CA TRP A 665 5.09 20.05 10.08
C TRP A 665 6.26 21.00 9.87
N ILE A 666 6.05 22.09 9.13
CA ILE A 666 7.10 23.12 8.92
C ILE A 666 7.52 23.76 10.25
N LYS A 667 6.58 23.97 11.17
CA LYS A 667 6.86 24.47 12.51
C LYS A 667 7.95 23.64 13.25
N HIS A 668 7.98 22.32 13.02
CA HIS A 668 8.92 21.42 13.69
C HIS A 668 10.07 20.96 12.75
N SER A 669 10.16 21.54 11.56
CA SER A 669 11.16 21.17 10.56
C SER A 669 12.44 21.99 10.72
N ASN A 670 13.57 21.34 10.44
CA ASN A 670 14.86 22.00 10.26
C ASN A 670 15.44 21.59 8.89
N PRO A 671 15.19 22.36 7.83
CA PRO A 671 15.54 21.95 6.47
C PRO A 671 17.03 22.00 6.19
N ILE A 672 17.61 20.89 5.80
CA ILE A 672 19.03 20.77 5.38
C ILE A 672 19.37 21.77 4.26
N LYS A 673 18.40 22.03 3.37
CA LYS A 673 18.54 22.95 2.22
C LYS A 673 19.07 24.33 2.61
N LEU A 674 18.66 24.83 3.76
CA LEU A 674 19.16 26.12 4.23
C LEU A 674 20.69 26.11 4.35
N LYS A 675 21.27 25.06 4.95
CA LYS A 675 22.72 24.94 5.07
C LYS A 675 23.41 24.68 3.73
N GLU A 676 22.74 23.97 2.82
CA GLU A 676 23.23 23.73 1.45
C GLU A 676 23.29 25.04 0.67
N TYR A 677 22.28 25.92 0.79
CA TYR A 677 22.29 27.27 0.21
C TYR A 677 23.40 28.14 0.82
N LEU A 678 23.52 28.16 2.16
CA LEU A 678 24.56 28.90 2.82
C LEU A 678 25.97 28.40 2.48
N ALA A 679 26.13 27.07 2.30
CA ALA A 679 27.42 26.49 1.88
C ALA A 679 27.81 26.89 0.46
N LEU A 680 26.83 27.15 -0.41
CA LEU A 680 27.05 27.74 -1.75
C LEU A 680 27.28 29.24 -1.70
N GLY A 681 27.18 29.89 -0.51
CA GLY A 681 27.29 31.33 -0.36
C GLY A 681 26.10 32.10 -0.94
N LEU A 682 24.92 31.46 -1.07
CA LEU A 682 23.74 32.08 -1.64
C LEU A 682 22.99 32.92 -0.63
N PRO A 683 22.54 34.13 -0.98
CA PRO A 683 21.54 34.84 -0.21
C PRO A 683 20.24 34.09 -0.20
N VAL A 684 19.57 34.00 0.96
CA VAL A 684 18.34 33.20 1.13
C VAL A 684 17.19 34.08 1.58
N VAL A 685 16.04 33.89 0.95
CA VAL A 685 14.76 34.45 1.39
C VAL A 685 13.82 33.29 1.76
N SER A 686 13.24 33.34 2.96
CA SER A 686 12.37 32.29 3.49
C SER A 686 11.09 32.85 4.09
N THR A 687 9.98 32.10 4.00
CA THR A 687 8.83 32.28 4.89
C THR A 687 9.25 31.96 6.33
N ASP A 688 8.53 32.52 7.33
CA ASP A 688 8.90 32.36 8.74
C ASP A 688 8.59 30.94 9.25
N PHE A 689 9.55 30.34 9.98
CA PHE A 689 9.37 29.13 10.79
C PHE A 689 10.38 29.13 11.96
N GLN A 690 10.08 28.38 13.01
CA GLN A 690 10.72 28.53 14.30
C GLN A 690 12.26 28.40 14.29
N GLU A 691 12.82 27.47 13.52
CA GLU A 691 14.27 27.24 13.48
C GLU A 691 15.06 28.39 12.83
N LEU A 692 14.38 29.26 12.07
CA LEU A 692 15.02 30.44 11.45
C LEU A 692 15.52 31.49 12.45
N VAL A 693 15.06 31.43 13.69
CA VAL A 693 15.60 32.34 14.76
C VAL A 693 17.11 32.20 14.84
N ASN A 694 17.69 31.04 14.60
CA ASN A 694 19.12 30.78 14.62
C ASN A 694 19.86 31.29 13.38
N TYR A 695 19.14 31.82 12.39
CA TYR A 695 19.66 32.30 11.11
C TYR A 695 19.20 33.71 10.74
N ALA A 696 18.55 34.43 11.66
CA ALA A 696 17.96 35.75 11.42
C ALA A 696 18.96 36.80 10.94
N ASP A 697 20.26 36.60 11.25
CA ASP A 697 21.34 37.49 10.86
C ASP A 697 21.88 37.24 9.43
N ARG A 698 21.40 36.18 8.74
CA ARG A 698 21.93 35.74 7.45
C ARG A 698 20.86 35.31 6.45
N VAL A 699 19.59 35.22 6.87
CA VAL A 699 18.43 34.87 6.04
C VAL A 699 17.40 35.98 6.12
N ARG A 700 16.89 36.46 5.00
CA ARG A 700 15.74 37.37 4.98
C ARG A 700 14.47 36.58 5.25
N ILE A 701 13.83 36.83 6.40
CA ILE A 701 12.63 36.14 6.85
C ILE A 701 11.43 37.02 6.55
N ALA A 702 10.41 36.46 5.86
CA ALA A 702 9.19 37.15 5.49
C ALA A 702 7.98 36.51 6.15
N ALA A 703 7.21 37.28 6.90
CA ALA A 703 6.02 36.82 7.63
C ALA A 703 4.75 36.72 6.74
N SER A 704 4.76 37.26 5.53
CA SER A 704 3.64 37.19 4.58
C SER A 704 4.11 37.11 3.15
N GLY A 705 3.19 36.77 2.21
CA GLY A 705 3.52 36.70 0.79
C GLY A 705 3.97 38.04 0.19
N ASP A 706 3.43 39.17 0.63
CA ASP A 706 3.84 40.51 0.16
C ASP A 706 5.26 40.82 0.64
N LEU A 707 5.54 40.62 1.91
CA LEU A 707 6.88 40.79 2.49
C LEU A 707 7.91 39.84 1.86
N PHE A 708 7.46 38.65 1.42
CA PHE A 708 8.34 37.70 0.72
C PHE A 708 8.80 38.25 -0.64
N LEU A 709 7.88 38.77 -1.43
CA LEU A 709 8.20 39.38 -2.74
C LEU A 709 9.11 40.59 -2.58
N ASP A 710 8.82 41.43 -1.58
CA ASP A 710 9.69 42.61 -1.27
C ASP A 710 11.07 42.17 -0.78
N ALA A 711 11.17 41.12 0.03
CA ALA A 711 12.44 40.55 0.44
C ALA A 711 13.25 39.99 -0.75
N VAL A 712 12.60 39.34 -1.73
CA VAL A 712 13.26 38.90 -2.95
C VAL A 712 13.77 40.09 -3.76
N ARG A 713 12.92 41.13 -3.98
CA ARG A 713 13.33 42.36 -4.69
C ARG A 713 14.51 43.05 -4.01
N ALA A 714 14.46 43.15 -2.68
CA ALA A 714 15.56 43.76 -1.90
C ALA A 714 16.82 42.92 -2.02
N THR A 715 16.71 41.58 -1.92
CA THR A 715 17.88 40.70 -2.02
C THR A 715 18.53 40.75 -3.41
N LEU A 716 17.74 40.87 -4.49
CA LEU A 716 18.26 41.03 -5.84
C LEU A 716 18.98 42.36 -6.07
N ARG A 717 18.53 43.46 -5.39
CA ARG A 717 19.14 44.79 -5.53
C ARG A 717 20.34 44.97 -4.62
N GLU A 718 20.25 44.54 -3.37
CA GLU A 718 21.18 44.86 -2.28
C GLU A 718 22.14 43.72 -1.96
N GLY A 719 21.84 42.51 -2.46
CA GLY A 719 22.53 41.28 -2.07
C GLY A 719 21.97 40.66 -0.78
N GLY A 720 22.67 39.66 -0.28
CA GLY A 720 22.35 39.01 1.00
C GLY A 720 22.62 39.90 2.20
N LEU A 721 22.11 39.49 3.38
CA LEU A 721 22.39 40.16 4.67
C LEU A 721 23.88 40.07 5.07
N ARG A 722 24.63 39.13 4.48
CA ARG A 722 26.06 38.93 4.67
C ARG A 722 26.75 38.59 3.36
N PRO A 723 28.08 38.87 3.24
CA PRO A 723 28.86 38.41 2.11
C PRO A 723 28.82 36.88 1.91
N ALA A 724 29.01 36.41 0.68
CA ALA A 724 28.97 35.00 0.34
C ALA A 724 29.95 34.14 1.16
N ASP A 725 31.18 34.63 1.38
CA ASP A 725 32.20 33.95 2.18
C ASP A 725 31.79 33.80 3.65
N ASP A 726 31.15 34.84 4.25
CA ASP A 726 30.63 34.79 5.60
C ASP A 726 29.49 33.83 5.75
N LEU A 727 28.56 33.76 4.75
CA LEU A 727 27.49 32.79 4.71
C LEU A 727 28.05 31.38 4.69
N ARG A 728 29.01 31.09 3.81
CA ARG A 728 29.71 29.81 3.73
C ARG A 728 30.47 29.51 5.03
N GLY A 729 31.22 30.46 5.56
CA GLY A 729 31.95 30.34 6.83
C GLY A 729 31.08 29.94 8.01
N SER A 730 29.84 30.43 8.03
CA SER A 730 28.88 30.15 9.11
C SER A 730 28.46 28.66 9.22
N VAL A 731 28.67 27.87 8.18
CA VAL A 731 28.28 26.45 8.15
C VAL A 731 29.46 25.48 8.05
N LEU A 732 30.70 25.94 7.95
CA LEU A 732 31.89 25.08 7.86
C LEU A 732 32.02 24.13 9.06
N GLY A 733 31.72 24.58 10.28
CA GLY A 733 31.73 23.76 11.48
C GLY A 733 30.54 22.79 11.61
N ALA A 734 29.55 22.87 10.71
CA ALA A 734 28.37 22.00 10.69
C ALA A 734 28.55 20.83 9.75
N SER A 735 29.73 20.25 9.60
CA SER A 735 29.99 19.11 8.74
C SER A 735 29.32 17.83 9.27
N TRP A 736 28.97 16.90 8.37
CA TRP A 736 28.47 15.57 8.76
C TRP A 736 29.47 14.79 9.62
N SER A 737 30.77 14.99 9.40
CA SER A 737 31.82 14.41 10.24
C SER A 737 31.80 14.92 11.66
N SER A 738 31.63 16.24 11.85
CA SER A 738 31.47 16.85 13.16
C SER A 738 30.22 16.33 13.89
N ARG A 739 29.08 16.22 13.19
CA ARG A 739 27.84 15.66 13.77
C ARG A 739 27.98 14.18 14.12
N ALA A 740 28.69 13.40 13.30
CA ALA A 740 29.00 12.00 13.59
C ALA A 740 29.88 11.85 14.83
N ALA A 741 30.92 12.68 14.98
CA ALA A 741 31.78 12.67 16.15
C ALA A 741 30.98 12.98 17.44
N GLN A 742 30.10 13.98 17.40
CA GLN A 742 29.22 14.33 18.53
C GLN A 742 28.28 13.19 18.91
N LEU A 743 27.67 12.52 17.91
CA LEU A 743 26.78 11.37 18.15
C LEU A 743 27.55 10.18 18.72
N MET A 744 28.75 9.91 18.23
CA MET A 744 29.61 8.83 18.75
C MET A 744 30.05 9.09 20.18
N ALA A 745 30.45 10.33 20.50
CA ALA A 745 30.79 10.72 21.86
C ALA A 745 29.63 10.57 22.84
N LEU A 746 28.39 10.80 22.38
CA LEU A 746 27.18 10.61 23.17
C LEU A 746 26.86 9.13 23.40
N ALA A 747 26.98 8.28 22.37
CA ALA A 747 26.47 6.91 22.37
C ALA A 747 27.50 5.85 22.78
N GLU A 748 28.80 6.18 22.74
CA GLU A 748 29.89 5.29 23.14
C GLU A 748 30.36 5.66 24.57
N PRO A 749 30.65 4.67 25.44
CA PRO A 749 31.16 4.97 26.77
C PRO A 749 32.53 5.65 26.66
N SER A 750 32.75 6.73 27.42
CA SER A 750 34.06 7.32 27.55
C SER A 750 35.01 6.30 28.19
N SER A 751 36.17 6.07 27.59
CA SER A 751 37.25 5.22 28.08
C SER A 751 38.01 5.78 29.32
N GLY A 752 37.38 6.69 30.06
CA GLY A 752 37.93 7.19 31.32
C GLY A 752 37.66 6.25 32.51
N PRO A 753 38.55 6.21 33.53
CA PRO A 753 38.31 5.40 34.72
C PRO A 753 37.00 5.86 35.38
N ARG A 754 36.07 4.92 35.60
CA ARG A 754 34.85 5.17 36.39
C ARG A 754 35.29 5.63 37.76
N SER A 755 35.13 6.88 38.09
CA SER A 755 35.22 7.35 39.46
C SER A 755 34.19 6.56 40.28
N SER A 756 34.71 5.66 41.11
CA SER A 756 33.92 4.95 42.12
C SER A 756 33.47 5.96 43.16
N GLY A 757 32.38 6.68 42.89
CA GLY A 757 31.68 7.43 43.91
C GLY A 757 31.20 6.47 45.01
N PRO A 758 31.31 6.81 46.31
CA PRO A 758 30.98 5.94 47.41
C PRO A 758 29.49 5.59 47.36
N ARG A 759 29.21 4.28 47.34
CA ARG A 759 27.86 3.76 47.57
C ARG A 759 27.46 4.18 48.98
N SER A 760 26.52 5.09 49.12
CA SER A 760 25.87 5.37 50.42
C SER A 760 25.10 4.10 50.87
N SER A 761 25.67 3.42 51.82
CA SER A 761 24.99 2.38 52.60
C SER A 761 23.95 3.02 53.49
N GLY A 762 22.71 3.10 53.05
CA GLY A 762 21.58 3.42 53.92
C GLY A 762 21.32 2.29 54.94
N PRO A 763 20.95 2.59 56.19
CA PRO A 763 20.80 1.60 57.23
C PRO A 763 19.57 0.69 56.98
N ARG A 764 19.80 -0.62 57.13
CA ARG A 764 18.72 -1.61 57.18
C ARG A 764 17.95 -1.43 58.50
N SER A 765 16.69 -1.03 58.42
CA SER A 765 15.76 -1.12 59.58
C SER A 765 15.29 -2.56 59.73
N SER A 766 15.73 -3.21 60.82
CA SER A 766 15.21 -4.45 61.31
C SER A 766 13.89 -4.19 62.06
N GLY A 767 12.76 -4.56 61.46
CA GLY A 767 11.47 -4.63 62.10
C GLY A 767 11.19 -6.05 62.63
N PRO A 768 10.55 -6.24 63.79
CA PRO A 768 10.43 -7.56 64.45
C PRO A 768 9.37 -8.44 63.82
N ARG A 769 9.67 -9.74 63.79
CA ARG A 769 8.70 -10.80 63.47
C ARG A 769 7.69 -10.93 64.61
N SER A 770 6.39 -10.80 64.35
CA SER A 770 5.31 -11.26 65.23
C SER A 770 4.87 -12.64 64.76
N SER A 771 5.08 -13.62 65.64
CA SER A 771 4.48 -14.94 65.62
C SER A 771 3.07 -14.86 66.20
N GLY A 772 2.08 -15.46 65.53
CA GLY A 772 0.73 -15.69 66.08
C GLY A 772 0.09 -16.85 65.33
N PRO A 773 -0.57 -17.80 66.09
CA PRO A 773 -0.88 -19.16 65.64
C PRO A 773 -2.31 -19.33 65.08
N ARG A 774 -2.43 -20.41 64.25
CA ARG A 774 -3.58 -21.23 63.81
C ARG A 774 -4.19 -20.85 62.50
#